data_dc0dc293d19ced58249c60d9d175891b
#
_entry.id   dc0dc293d19ced58249c60d9d175891b
#
_cell.length_a   1.000
_cell.length_b   1.000
_cell.length_c   1.000
_cell.angle_alpha   90.00
_cell.angle_beta   90.00
_cell.angle_gamma   90.00
#
_symmetry.space_group_name_H-M   'P 1'
#
loop_
_entity.id
_entity.type
_entity.pdbx_description
1 polymer ?
#
loop_
_entity_poly.entity_id
_entity_poly.type
_entity_poly.pdbx_seq_one_letter_code
_entity_poly.pdbx_strand_id
1 'polypeptide(L)'
;MEKKMTNWGSRFLRNAALVLVGCGLVGAQLCAQEQKAAAPKSSSAAAKNALAGAMSTPAATAVHGQELTATDLSAFLDGLIPQQIEKADIAGAVVAVVKDGKVLFEKGYGYSDAEKKTPVSPQDTLFRPGSISKTFTWTAVMQQVEQGKLNLDADVNQYLDFKVPQTFGKPTTLRDIMTHRSGLEETIKDLFVGEEKELTPISKYLPSHLPKQIFAPGTIPAYSNYATTVAAYAVQRVSGQDFNDYLDEHFFKPLNMTRATFRQPLPESLKPFMSNGYDLGSGKPKHFEWVEVAPAGSLSASAESMAHWMIMHLQNGRYGEAQILKPETAIQMHARQDGWPASMNAMCLGFYEQNLNGHRVISHGGDTELFHSDLFLILDSNVGLFVSYNSAGRPDHGDARGDLYIRFMDRYFPAPAANEPATATAKEDAQSVAGPYKISRRFETNILAVTTVLDEAKIVADPKDNTIYLDGLFKKENGQPRHFLEIAPMLFKSVDGPEKVAFVKDGNGRRVCYLDFPFMVLQEVDVALDKQAFNYVVMGLGIGVVVLTILFWPVSAILRKHYKQSLMLDPAARKWRRWAKIACIIDLIYLLGFLWAFTLLQKLELGSGGDFKLHLLQVIGVLGGVGGLLTIICAMKSWTDSTQWVWYKVWNTLLAVGCVGFFWFLVHWHLLNFSLNY
;
A
#
# COMPACT_ATOMS: atom_id res chain seq x y z
N MET A 1 3.39 -5.01 -1.11
CA MET A 1 2.77 -3.80 -0.54
C MET A 1 2.39 -3.99 0.92
N GLU A 2 1.88 -5.15 1.32
CA GLU A 2 1.64 -5.51 2.73
C GLU A 2 2.93 -5.63 3.56
N LYS A 3 4.04 -6.11 2.99
CA LYS A 3 5.37 -6.00 3.64
C LYS A 3 5.76 -4.56 4.03
N LYS A 4 5.20 -3.55 3.38
CA LYS A 4 5.36 -2.15 3.82
C LYS A 4 4.48 -1.85 5.03
N MET A 5 3.32 -2.48 5.17
CA MET A 5 2.47 -2.31 6.36
C MET A 5 3.07 -2.98 7.61
N THR A 6 3.70 -4.16 7.50
CA THR A 6 4.38 -4.83 8.64
C THR A 6 5.69 -4.15 9.04
N ASN A 7 6.46 -3.59 8.08
CA ASN A 7 7.58 -2.69 8.38
C ASN A 7 7.11 -1.34 9.00
N TRP A 8 5.87 -1.00 8.83
CA TRP A 8 5.20 0.16 9.36
C TRP A 8 5.05 0.08 10.89
N GLY A 9 4.62 -1.06 11.41
CA GLY A 9 4.48 -1.28 12.85
C GLY A 9 5.79 -1.12 13.60
N SER A 10 6.87 -1.66 13.07
CA SER A 10 8.20 -1.52 13.67
C SER A 10 8.74 -0.08 13.57
N ARG A 11 8.39 0.67 12.51
CA ARG A 11 8.71 2.10 12.38
C ARG A 11 7.85 2.95 13.30
N PHE A 12 6.56 2.63 13.44
CA PHE A 12 5.66 3.34 14.36
C PHE A 12 6.12 3.18 15.80
N LEU A 13 6.37 1.96 16.27
CA LEU A 13 6.89 1.72 17.63
C LEU A 13 8.26 2.37 17.85
N ARG A 14 9.13 2.36 16.84
CA ARG A 14 10.42 3.04 16.89
C ARG A 14 10.28 4.56 16.86
N ASN A 15 9.37 5.09 16.06
CA ASN A 15 9.12 6.53 15.97
C ASN A 15 8.28 7.03 17.16
N ALA A 16 7.34 6.26 17.67
CA ALA A 16 6.64 6.56 18.93
C ALA A 16 7.58 6.50 20.14
N ALA A 17 8.50 5.53 20.17
CA ALA A 17 9.57 5.46 21.19
C ALA A 17 10.57 6.62 21.02
N LEU A 18 10.91 7.02 19.79
CA LEU A 18 11.75 8.19 19.51
C LEU A 18 11.06 9.50 19.85
N VAL A 19 9.73 9.62 19.69
CA VAL A 19 8.94 10.77 20.13
C VAL A 19 8.91 10.82 21.68
N LEU A 20 8.81 9.67 22.35
CA LEU A 20 8.88 9.60 23.82
C LEU A 20 10.28 9.87 24.38
N VAL A 21 11.33 9.49 23.66
CA VAL A 21 12.74 9.71 24.02
C VAL A 21 13.25 11.06 23.47
N GLY A 22 12.78 11.50 22.31
CA GLY A 22 13.19 12.73 21.64
C GLY A 22 12.71 14.02 22.32
N CYS A 23 11.61 13.97 23.07
CA CYS A 23 11.15 15.13 23.88
C CYS A 23 12.14 15.53 25.01
N GLY A 24 13.12 14.67 25.33
CA GLY A 24 14.21 15.02 26.26
C GLY A 24 15.46 15.57 25.59
N LEU A 25 15.66 15.38 24.28
CA LEU A 25 16.90 15.71 23.56
C LEU A 25 16.79 16.86 22.56
N VAL A 26 15.59 17.21 22.08
CA VAL A 26 15.40 18.31 21.12
C VAL A 26 15.60 19.69 21.75
N GLY A 27 15.48 19.82 23.06
CA GLY A 27 15.83 21.06 23.79
C GLY A 27 17.31 21.40 23.81
N ALA A 28 18.20 20.45 23.52
CA ALA A 28 19.65 20.63 23.61
C ALA A 28 20.36 20.79 22.27
N GLN A 29 19.72 20.43 21.16
CA GLN A 29 20.33 20.50 19.80
C GLN A 29 19.97 21.76 18.99
N LEU A 30 18.95 22.51 19.36
CA LEU A 30 18.61 23.80 18.71
C LEU A 30 19.52 24.96 19.12
N CYS A 31 20.39 24.80 20.11
CA CYS A 31 21.38 25.83 20.53
C CYS A 31 22.80 25.62 19.98
N ALA A 32 23.06 24.61 19.16
CA ALA A 32 24.44 24.26 18.75
C ALA A 32 24.74 24.38 17.25
N GLN A 33 23.84 24.90 16.42
CA GLN A 33 24.07 24.98 14.97
C GLN A 33 24.06 26.38 14.34
N GLU A 34 24.38 27.39 15.14
CA GLU A 34 24.84 28.69 14.61
C GLU A 34 26.31 28.92 14.98
N GLN A 35 27.23 28.36 14.22
CA GLN A 35 28.58 28.91 13.99
C GLN A 35 29.41 27.91 13.18
N LYS A 36 29.58 28.20 11.91
CA LYS A 36 30.83 28.26 11.14
C LYS A 36 30.60 28.03 9.64
N ALA A 37 30.35 29.12 8.95
CA ALA A 37 30.72 29.23 7.56
C ALA A 37 32.09 29.92 7.49
N ALA A 38 33.09 29.25 6.93
CA ALA A 38 34.28 29.89 6.41
C ALA A 38 34.80 29.07 5.23
N ALA A 39 34.83 29.71 4.10
CA ALA A 39 35.47 29.24 2.87
C ALA A 39 36.98 29.31 2.97
N PRO A 40 37.70 28.55 2.11
CA PRO A 40 38.69 29.21 1.25
C PRO A 40 38.72 28.72 -0.21
N LYS A 41 38.71 29.68 -1.08
CA LYS A 41 39.55 30.05 -2.23
C LYS A 41 40.29 28.95 -3.02
N SER A 42 39.89 28.83 -4.30
CA SER A 42 40.61 29.03 -5.56
C SER A 42 41.94 28.32 -5.83
N SER A 43 42.02 27.64 -6.97
CA SER A 43 42.95 27.92 -8.09
C SER A 43 42.62 26.94 -9.22
N SER A 44 42.24 27.39 -10.32
CA SER A 44 42.88 27.87 -11.56
C SER A 44 43.51 26.75 -12.40
N ALA A 45 42.99 26.67 -13.56
CA ALA A 45 43.51 26.86 -14.90
C ALA A 45 43.68 25.63 -15.78
N ALA A 46 42.91 25.69 -16.84
CA ALA A 46 43.29 25.53 -18.25
C ALA A 46 43.76 24.15 -18.79
N ALA A 47 43.01 23.65 -19.75
CA ALA A 47 43.53 23.51 -21.10
C ALA A 47 42.39 23.22 -22.11
N LYS A 48 42.23 24.14 -23.03
CA LYS A 48 41.56 23.95 -24.33
C LYS A 48 42.38 22.95 -25.16
N ASN A 49 41.74 22.00 -25.80
CA ASN A 49 42.06 21.70 -27.22
C ASN A 49 40.88 21.01 -27.89
N ALA A 50 40.42 21.64 -28.94
CA ALA A 50 39.48 21.15 -29.90
C ALA A 50 40.12 20.07 -30.78
N LEU A 51 39.38 19.01 -31.03
CA LEU A 51 39.57 18.22 -32.27
C LEU A 51 38.20 17.72 -32.71
N ALA A 52 37.72 18.34 -33.78
CA ALA A 52 36.58 17.86 -34.54
C ALA A 52 36.98 16.54 -35.21
N GLY A 53 36.37 15.46 -34.76
CA GLY A 53 36.39 14.18 -35.47
C GLY A 53 34.94 13.74 -35.59
N ALA A 54 34.43 13.72 -36.83
CA ALA A 54 33.16 13.11 -37.14
C ALA A 54 33.22 11.62 -36.76
N MET A 55 32.66 11.30 -35.62
CA MET A 55 32.40 9.90 -35.24
C MET A 55 31.05 9.50 -35.83
N SER A 56 31.12 8.67 -36.84
CA SER A 56 30.03 7.83 -37.32
C SER A 56 29.39 7.13 -36.10
N THR A 57 28.13 7.39 -35.87
CA THR A 57 27.31 6.67 -34.86
C THR A 57 27.41 5.18 -35.17
N PRO A 58 27.91 4.32 -34.27
CA PRO A 58 27.84 2.88 -34.49
C PRO A 58 26.35 2.52 -34.57
N ALA A 59 25.96 1.80 -35.59
CA ALA A 59 24.66 1.15 -35.64
C ALA A 59 24.52 0.32 -34.35
N ALA A 60 23.44 0.56 -33.60
CA ALA A 60 23.14 -0.19 -32.38
C ALA A 60 23.16 -1.68 -32.74
N THR A 61 24.13 -2.42 -32.22
CA THR A 61 24.20 -3.87 -32.38
C THR A 61 22.93 -4.43 -31.76
N ALA A 62 22.12 -5.15 -32.53
CA ALA A 62 20.93 -5.81 -32.02
C ALA A 62 21.37 -6.78 -30.91
N VAL A 63 20.95 -6.52 -29.69
CA VAL A 63 21.19 -7.42 -28.56
C VAL A 63 20.23 -8.57 -28.75
N HIS A 64 20.74 -9.77 -29.03
CA HIS A 64 19.92 -10.96 -29.13
C HIS A 64 19.81 -11.60 -27.74
N GLY A 65 18.57 -11.75 -27.25
CA GLY A 65 18.26 -12.54 -26.04
C GLY A 65 18.61 -14.02 -26.25
N GLN A 66 18.70 -14.74 -25.14
CA GLN A 66 18.76 -16.20 -25.20
C GLN A 66 17.44 -16.74 -25.79
N GLU A 67 17.53 -17.85 -26.50
CA GLU A 67 16.33 -18.51 -27.01
C GLU A 67 15.49 -19.04 -25.81
N LEU A 68 14.21 -18.70 -25.79
CA LEU A 68 13.28 -19.14 -24.76
C LEU A 68 12.86 -20.59 -25.02
N THR A 69 13.58 -21.54 -24.40
CA THR A 69 13.33 -23.00 -24.47
C THR A 69 13.12 -23.58 -23.08
N ALA A 70 12.43 -24.73 -22.98
CA ALA A 70 12.21 -25.41 -21.70
C ALA A 70 13.53 -25.81 -21.03
N THR A 71 14.55 -26.20 -21.77
CA THR A 71 15.87 -26.57 -21.26
C THR A 71 16.60 -25.38 -20.64
N ASP A 72 16.62 -24.24 -21.32
CA ASP A 72 17.28 -23.03 -20.82
C ASP A 72 16.51 -22.43 -19.63
N LEU A 73 15.17 -22.46 -19.68
CA LEU A 73 14.32 -22.06 -18.53
C LEU A 73 14.61 -22.91 -17.29
N SER A 74 14.73 -24.25 -17.46
CA SER A 74 15.04 -25.12 -16.32
C SER A 74 16.40 -24.73 -15.72
N ALA A 75 17.43 -24.57 -16.54
CA ALA A 75 18.76 -24.22 -16.05
C ALA A 75 18.78 -22.84 -15.36
N PHE A 76 18.09 -21.85 -15.92
CA PHE A 76 17.99 -20.50 -15.37
C PHE A 76 17.21 -20.48 -14.04
N LEU A 77 16.02 -21.08 -14.00
CA LEU A 77 15.15 -21.05 -12.82
C LEU A 77 15.69 -21.96 -11.70
N ASP A 78 16.34 -23.09 -12.04
CA ASP A 78 16.99 -23.98 -11.07
C ASP A 78 18.21 -23.31 -10.39
N GLY A 79 18.83 -22.34 -11.06
CA GLY A 79 19.85 -21.50 -10.45
C GLY A 79 19.30 -20.36 -9.60
N LEU A 80 18.14 -19.82 -9.92
CA LEU A 80 17.58 -18.61 -9.31
C LEU A 80 16.63 -18.90 -8.14
N ILE A 81 15.58 -19.69 -8.37
CA ILE A 81 14.50 -19.87 -7.40
C ILE A 81 14.97 -20.50 -6.08
N PRO A 82 15.81 -21.55 -6.07
CA PRO A 82 16.33 -22.11 -4.83
C PRO A 82 17.11 -21.10 -3.99
N GLN A 83 17.91 -20.24 -4.62
CA GLN A 83 18.64 -19.17 -3.92
C GLN A 83 17.68 -18.13 -3.30
N GLN A 84 16.60 -17.75 -4.03
CA GLN A 84 15.57 -16.83 -3.51
C GLN A 84 14.87 -17.46 -2.31
N ILE A 85 14.47 -18.73 -2.39
CA ILE A 85 13.82 -19.49 -1.30
C ILE A 85 14.71 -19.52 -0.06
N GLU A 86 15.98 -19.87 -0.21
CA GLU A 86 16.94 -19.97 0.91
C GLU A 86 17.21 -18.60 1.53
N LYS A 87 17.55 -17.60 0.73
CA LYS A 87 17.85 -16.22 1.19
C LYS A 87 16.66 -15.59 1.93
N ALA A 88 15.46 -15.81 1.41
CA ALA A 88 14.23 -15.23 1.93
C ALA A 88 13.56 -16.06 3.03
N ASP A 89 14.04 -17.26 3.32
CA ASP A 89 13.38 -18.23 4.23
C ASP A 89 11.93 -18.51 3.81
N ILE A 90 11.76 -18.92 2.56
CA ILE A 90 10.48 -19.28 1.94
C ILE A 90 10.37 -20.80 1.89
N ALA A 91 9.20 -21.38 2.21
CA ALA A 91 9.00 -22.81 2.23
C ALA A 91 8.93 -23.43 0.84
N GLY A 92 8.24 -22.79 -0.10
CA GLY A 92 8.08 -23.28 -1.46
C GLY A 92 7.63 -22.22 -2.44
N ALA A 93 7.83 -22.54 -3.72
CA ALA A 93 7.42 -21.71 -4.85
C ALA A 93 6.94 -22.56 -6.01
N VAL A 94 6.16 -21.96 -6.89
CA VAL A 94 5.74 -22.56 -8.16
C VAL A 94 5.90 -21.55 -9.28
N VAL A 95 6.37 -22.01 -10.46
CA VAL A 95 6.54 -21.20 -11.66
C VAL A 95 5.87 -21.90 -12.84
N ALA A 96 5.18 -21.13 -13.68
CA ALA A 96 4.72 -21.58 -15.00
C ALA A 96 5.10 -20.56 -16.08
N VAL A 97 5.56 -21.03 -17.22
CA VAL A 97 5.82 -20.25 -18.41
C VAL A 97 5.05 -20.83 -19.59
N VAL A 98 4.30 -19.98 -20.28
CA VAL A 98 3.55 -20.37 -21.48
C VAL A 98 4.09 -19.61 -22.69
N LYS A 99 4.05 -20.22 -23.86
CA LYS A 99 4.48 -19.63 -25.13
C LYS A 99 3.63 -20.16 -26.27
N ASP A 100 3.19 -19.28 -27.15
CA ASP A 100 2.47 -19.63 -28.40
C ASP A 100 1.28 -20.57 -28.17
N GLY A 101 0.51 -20.29 -27.10
CA GLY A 101 -0.68 -21.06 -26.74
C GLY A 101 -0.43 -22.42 -26.11
N LYS A 102 0.81 -22.67 -25.63
CA LYS A 102 1.19 -23.95 -24.98
C LYS A 102 1.92 -23.70 -23.67
N VAL A 103 1.82 -24.63 -22.75
CA VAL A 103 2.70 -24.66 -21.58
C VAL A 103 4.09 -25.03 -22.06
N LEU A 104 5.05 -24.13 -21.86
CA LEU A 104 6.45 -24.34 -22.20
C LEU A 104 7.22 -24.97 -21.05
N PHE A 105 6.93 -24.52 -19.81
CA PHE A 105 7.62 -24.93 -18.62
C PHE A 105 6.71 -24.75 -17.40
N GLU A 106 6.75 -25.72 -16.48
CA GLU A 106 6.16 -25.58 -15.16
C GLU A 106 6.96 -26.40 -14.14
N LYS A 107 7.20 -25.81 -12.96
CA LYS A 107 8.00 -26.48 -11.93
C LYS A 107 7.66 -25.95 -10.53
N GLY A 108 7.61 -26.89 -9.56
CA GLY A 108 7.57 -26.59 -8.15
C GLY A 108 8.97 -26.62 -7.53
N TYR A 109 9.19 -25.77 -6.53
CA TYR A 109 10.42 -25.68 -5.75
C TYR A 109 10.10 -25.69 -4.28
N GLY A 110 10.93 -26.39 -3.47
CA GLY A 110 10.71 -26.50 -2.03
C GLY A 110 9.44 -27.29 -1.69
N TYR A 111 8.73 -26.89 -0.65
CA TYR A 111 7.69 -27.68 -0.02
C TYR A 111 6.35 -26.94 0.07
N SER A 112 5.25 -27.65 -0.20
CA SER A 112 3.88 -27.24 0.12
C SER A 112 3.55 -27.46 1.60
N ASP A 113 4.20 -28.45 2.24
CA ASP A 113 4.20 -28.71 3.68
C ASP A 113 5.66 -28.95 4.11
N ALA A 114 6.27 -27.96 4.74
CA ALA A 114 7.68 -27.99 5.13
C ALA A 114 7.94 -29.01 6.27
N GLU A 115 6.96 -29.24 7.15
CA GLU A 115 7.06 -30.19 8.26
C GLU A 115 7.10 -31.62 7.73
N LYS A 116 6.20 -31.97 6.82
CA LYS A 116 6.12 -33.27 6.17
C LYS A 116 7.07 -33.42 4.98
N LYS A 117 7.74 -32.33 4.58
CA LYS A 117 8.58 -32.29 3.38
C LYS A 117 7.83 -32.69 2.10
N THR A 118 6.54 -32.33 2.02
CA THR A 118 5.73 -32.60 0.83
C THR A 118 6.19 -31.63 -0.28
N PRO A 119 6.71 -32.13 -1.41
CA PRO A 119 7.21 -31.24 -2.47
C PRO A 119 6.06 -30.46 -3.13
N VAL A 120 6.37 -29.30 -3.68
CA VAL A 120 5.42 -28.54 -4.50
C VAL A 120 5.24 -29.24 -5.85
N SER A 121 3.97 -29.58 -6.20
CA SER A 121 3.56 -30.07 -7.53
C SER A 121 2.95 -28.90 -8.33
N PRO A 122 3.46 -28.55 -9.52
CA PRO A 122 2.86 -27.47 -10.30
C PRO A 122 1.46 -27.82 -10.81
N GLN A 123 1.12 -29.11 -10.98
CA GLN A 123 -0.20 -29.56 -11.41
C GLN A 123 -1.21 -29.57 -10.27
N ASP A 124 -0.80 -29.97 -9.07
CA ASP A 124 -1.74 -30.27 -7.99
C ASP A 124 -1.73 -29.24 -6.87
N THR A 125 -0.54 -28.72 -6.48
CA THR A 125 -0.46 -27.85 -5.30
C THR A 125 -1.17 -26.51 -5.53
N LEU A 126 -2.15 -26.23 -4.69
CA LEU A 126 -2.85 -24.96 -4.70
C LEU A 126 -2.06 -23.91 -3.94
N PHE A 127 -1.78 -22.81 -4.60
CA PHE A 127 -1.31 -21.55 -4.02
C PHE A 127 -2.45 -20.55 -3.97
N ARG A 128 -2.30 -19.47 -3.21
CA ARG A 128 -3.26 -18.39 -3.14
C ARG A 128 -2.70 -17.16 -3.85
N PRO A 129 -3.03 -16.96 -5.13
CA PRO A 129 -2.45 -15.87 -5.90
C PRO A 129 -3.01 -14.48 -5.54
N GLY A 130 -3.77 -14.36 -4.45
CA GLY A 130 -4.25 -13.09 -3.91
C GLY A 130 -4.98 -12.27 -4.96
N SER A 131 -4.55 -11.03 -5.14
CA SER A 131 -5.21 -10.06 -6.04
C SER A 131 -5.19 -10.42 -7.52
N ILE A 132 -4.44 -11.44 -7.96
CA ILE A 132 -4.59 -12.00 -9.32
C ILE A 132 -6.03 -12.51 -9.53
N SER A 133 -6.74 -12.87 -8.45
CA SER A 133 -8.19 -13.14 -8.46
C SER A 133 -9.01 -12.10 -9.21
N LYS A 134 -8.59 -10.84 -9.15
CA LYS A 134 -9.31 -9.74 -9.81
C LYS A 134 -9.36 -9.88 -11.31
N THR A 135 -8.35 -10.53 -11.93
CA THR A 135 -8.37 -10.75 -13.39
C THR A 135 -9.55 -11.63 -13.82
N PHE A 136 -9.96 -12.58 -12.97
CA PHE A 136 -11.17 -13.39 -13.18
C PHE A 136 -12.44 -12.56 -13.03
N THR A 137 -12.52 -11.74 -12.00
CA THR A 137 -13.64 -10.81 -11.79
C THR A 137 -13.81 -9.87 -12.98
N TRP A 138 -12.71 -9.30 -13.45
CA TRP A 138 -12.73 -8.38 -14.59
C TRP A 138 -13.13 -9.08 -15.90
N THR A 139 -12.67 -10.30 -16.11
CA THR A 139 -13.07 -11.10 -17.27
C THR A 139 -14.56 -11.44 -17.21
N ALA A 140 -15.11 -11.72 -16.02
CA ALA A 140 -16.55 -11.93 -15.84
C ALA A 140 -17.36 -10.66 -16.15
N VAL A 141 -16.88 -9.49 -15.74
CA VAL A 141 -17.49 -8.20 -16.14
C VAL A 141 -17.48 -8.06 -17.65
N MET A 142 -16.35 -8.34 -18.32
CA MET A 142 -16.23 -8.19 -19.76
C MET A 142 -17.11 -9.19 -20.52
N GLN A 143 -17.33 -10.41 -20.02
CA GLN A 143 -18.32 -11.34 -20.58
C GLN A 143 -19.74 -10.76 -20.51
N GLN A 144 -20.12 -10.13 -19.39
CA GLN A 144 -21.45 -9.51 -19.27
C GLN A 144 -21.58 -8.24 -20.12
N VAL A 145 -20.47 -7.52 -20.33
CA VAL A 145 -20.42 -6.38 -21.29
C VAL A 145 -20.61 -6.88 -22.72
N GLU A 146 -19.91 -7.95 -23.11
CA GLU A 146 -20.04 -8.58 -24.42
C GLU A 146 -21.46 -9.07 -24.70
N GLN A 147 -22.16 -9.53 -23.66
CA GLN A 147 -23.55 -9.96 -23.73
C GLN A 147 -24.56 -8.79 -23.71
N GLY A 148 -24.08 -7.54 -23.56
CA GLY A 148 -24.94 -6.36 -23.46
C GLY A 148 -25.71 -6.22 -22.14
N LYS A 149 -25.39 -7.04 -21.12
CA LYS A 149 -26.02 -7.00 -19.78
C LYS A 149 -25.41 -5.96 -18.87
N LEU A 150 -24.12 -5.67 -19.06
CA LEU A 150 -23.40 -4.59 -18.38
C LEU A 150 -22.90 -3.58 -19.41
N ASN A 151 -22.79 -2.32 -19.00
CA ASN A 151 -22.16 -1.24 -19.77
C ASN A 151 -21.04 -0.64 -18.93
N LEU A 152 -19.83 -0.58 -19.49
CA LEU A 152 -18.66 -0.07 -18.80
C LEU A 152 -18.80 1.38 -18.34
N ASP A 153 -19.57 2.19 -19.05
CA ASP A 153 -19.68 3.63 -18.86
C ASP A 153 -21.01 4.07 -18.21
N ALA A 154 -21.88 3.11 -17.86
CA ALA A 154 -23.11 3.39 -17.14
C ALA A 154 -22.88 3.51 -15.63
N ASP A 155 -23.76 4.23 -14.92
CA ASP A 155 -23.77 4.27 -13.45
C ASP A 155 -23.91 2.86 -12.88
N VAL A 156 -22.91 2.42 -12.12
CA VAL A 156 -22.88 1.09 -11.48
C VAL A 156 -24.10 0.85 -10.60
N ASN A 157 -24.69 1.91 -10.05
CA ASN A 157 -25.89 1.86 -9.23
C ASN A 157 -27.14 1.30 -9.94
N GLN A 158 -27.11 1.19 -11.28
CA GLN A 158 -28.18 0.55 -12.05
C GLN A 158 -28.19 -0.97 -11.86
N TYR A 159 -27.07 -1.57 -11.47
CA TYR A 159 -26.88 -3.00 -11.33
C TYR A 159 -26.92 -3.50 -9.88
N LEU A 160 -27.05 -2.56 -8.90
CA LEU A 160 -26.96 -2.85 -7.48
C LEU A 160 -28.32 -2.66 -6.78
N ASP A 161 -28.52 -3.34 -5.66
CA ASP A 161 -29.67 -3.14 -4.75
C ASP A 161 -29.33 -2.27 -3.53
N PHE A 162 -28.12 -1.74 -3.50
CA PHE A 162 -27.67 -0.66 -2.62
C PHE A 162 -27.07 0.47 -3.46
N LYS A 163 -26.59 1.54 -2.82
CA LYS A 163 -26.07 2.70 -3.56
C LYS A 163 -24.62 3.00 -3.20
N VAL A 164 -23.74 2.97 -4.21
CA VAL A 164 -22.40 3.55 -4.14
C VAL A 164 -22.50 5.08 -4.10
N PRO A 165 -21.76 5.79 -3.24
CA PRO A 165 -21.85 7.24 -3.11
C PRO A 165 -21.55 7.98 -4.41
N GLN A 166 -22.21 9.12 -4.60
CA GLN A 166 -21.98 10.06 -5.70
C GLN A 166 -21.65 11.46 -5.12
N THR A 167 -20.67 11.50 -4.21
CA THR A 167 -20.30 12.70 -3.44
C THR A 167 -19.92 13.88 -4.33
N PHE A 168 -19.36 13.61 -5.51
CA PHE A 168 -18.89 14.63 -6.46
C PHE A 168 -19.90 14.89 -7.59
N GLY A 169 -21.15 14.46 -7.46
CA GLY A 169 -22.21 14.65 -8.47
C GLY A 169 -21.97 13.90 -9.79
N LYS A 170 -20.99 12.97 -9.80
CA LYS A 170 -20.65 12.12 -10.95
C LYS A 170 -20.85 10.65 -10.56
N PRO A 171 -21.53 9.83 -11.41
CA PRO A 171 -21.68 8.42 -11.13
C PRO A 171 -20.33 7.69 -11.23
N THR A 172 -20.18 6.65 -10.43
CA THR A 172 -19.09 5.68 -10.57
C THR A 172 -19.48 4.64 -11.61
N THR A 173 -18.60 4.38 -12.57
CA THR A 173 -18.80 3.42 -13.65
C THR A 173 -17.97 2.15 -13.45
N LEU A 174 -18.30 1.06 -14.15
CA LEU A 174 -17.48 -0.15 -14.15
C LEU A 174 -16.07 0.13 -14.70
N ARG A 175 -15.94 1.02 -15.70
CA ARG A 175 -14.63 1.46 -16.21
C ARG A 175 -13.81 2.13 -15.10
N ASP A 176 -14.41 3.02 -14.31
CA ASP A 176 -13.73 3.64 -13.16
C ASP A 176 -13.28 2.59 -12.13
N ILE A 177 -14.12 1.60 -11.87
CA ILE A 177 -13.82 0.50 -10.95
C ILE A 177 -12.67 -0.36 -11.48
N MET A 178 -12.73 -0.81 -12.75
CA MET A 178 -11.71 -1.66 -13.38
C MET A 178 -10.36 -0.96 -13.56
N THR A 179 -10.34 0.36 -13.55
CA THR A 179 -9.11 1.17 -13.60
C THR A 179 -8.71 1.73 -12.23
N HIS A 180 -9.32 1.24 -11.16
CA HIS A 180 -9.09 1.70 -9.79
C HIS A 180 -9.27 3.21 -9.59
N ARG A 181 -10.20 3.82 -10.33
CA ARG A 181 -10.56 5.24 -10.23
C ARG A 181 -12.00 5.46 -9.75
N SER A 182 -12.52 4.54 -8.95
CA SER A 182 -13.86 4.67 -8.35
C SER A 182 -13.98 5.88 -7.40
N GLY A 183 -12.85 6.38 -6.91
CA GLY A 183 -12.78 7.46 -5.95
C GLY A 183 -13.09 7.04 -4.50
N LEU A 184 -13.37 5.77 -4.24
CA LEU A 184 -13.61 5.25 -2.90
C LEU A 184 -12.32 5.20 -2.09
N GLU A 185 -12.38 5.57 -0.81
CA GLU A 185 -11.24 5.42 0.11
C GLU A 185 -10.93 3.95 0.39
N GLU A 186 -9.74 3.69 0.94
CA GLU A 186 -9.35 2.34 1.36
C GLU A 186 -10.22 1.86 2.52
N THR A 187 -10.48 0.56 2.56
CA THR A 187 -11.10 -0.14 3.68
C THR A 187 -10.44 -1.49 3.90
N ILE A 188 -10.14 -1.80 5.16
CA ILE A 188 -9.51 -3.06 5.56
C ILE A 188 -10.30 -3.78 6.66
N LYS A 189 -11.37 -3.17 7.17
CA LYS A 189 -12.22 -3.82 8.17
C LYS A 189 -12.79 -5.11 7.62
N ASP A 190 -12.56 -6.19 8.35
CA ASP A 190 -12.98 -7.54 7.99
C ASP A 190 -12.49 -7.98 6.58
N LEU A 191 -11.35 -7.43 6.09
CA LEU A 191 -10.75 -7.85 4.83
C LEU A 191 -10.31 -9.32 4.89
N PHE A 192 -9.72 -9.70 6.02
CA PHE A 192 -9.47 -11.06 6.45
C PHE A 192 -10.24 -11.33 7.73
N VAL A 193 -10.79 -12.52 7.87
CA VAL A 193 -11.50 -12.95 9.08
C VAL A 193 -10.81 -14.16 9.71
N GLY A 194 -10.99 -14.35 11.02
CA GLY A 194 -10.29 -15.38 11.78
C GLY A 194 -10.81 -16.79 11.53
N GLU A 195 -12.10 -16.92 11.27
CA GLU A 195 -12.78 -18.21 11.17
C GLU A 195 -13.81 -18.20 10.02
N GLU A 196 -14.05 -19.40 9.44
CA GLU A 196 -15.03 -19.62 8.36
C GLU A 196 -16.41 -19.03 8.66
N LYS A 197 -16.89 -19.20 9.91
CA LYS A 197 -18.23 -18.73 10.33
C LYS A 197 -18.42 -17.21 10.30
N GLU A 198 -17.32 -16.47 10.20
CA GLU A 198 -17.32 -15.00 10.14
C GLU A 198 -17.49 -14.51 8.71
N LEU A 199 -17.32 -15.38 7.72
CA LEU A 199 -17.52 -15.03 6.31
C LEU A 199 -18.97 -14.61 6.06
N THR A 200 -19.14 -13.48 5.39
CA THR A 200 -20.44 -12.88 5.09
C THR A 200 -20.69 -12.88 3.58
N PRO A 201 -21.89 -13.26 3.10
CA PRO A 201 -22.20 -13.12 1.68
C PRO A 201 -21.98 -11.69 1.17
N ILE A 202 -21.40 -11.54 -0.02
CA ILE A 202 -21.05 -10.22 -0.59
C ILE A 202 -22.24 -9.25 -0.66
N SER A 203 -23.46 -9.76 -0.83
CA SER A 203 -24.70 -8.99 -0.79
C SER A 203 -25.00 -8.33 0.55
N LYS A 204 -24.45 -8.86 1.66
CA LYS A 204 -24.57 -8.28 3.01
C LYS A 204 -23.32 -7.47 3.37
N TYR A 205 -22.14 -7.96 2.99
CA TYR A 205 -20.88 -7.28 3.27
C TYR A 205 -20.84 -5.88 2.63
N LEU A 206 -21.14 -5.78 1.33
CA LEU A 206 -21.02 -4.52 0.60
C LEU A 206 -21.83 -3.36 1.20
N PRO A 207 -23.13 -3.49 1.52
CA PRO A 207 -23.86 -2.38 2.12
C PRO A 207 -23.37 -1.99 3.52
N SER A 208 -22.83 -2.94 4.31
CA SER A 208 -22.39 -2.71 5.68
C SER A 208 -20.97 -2.11 5.78
N HIS A 209 -20.14 -2.27 4.74
CA HIS A 209 -18.74 -1.82 4.71
C HIS A 209 -18.50 -0.74 3.64
N LEU A 210 -19.53 0.00 3.26
CA LEU A 210 -19.48 0.99 2.20
C LEU A 210 -18.53 2.14 2.54
N PRO A 211 -17.38 2.29 1.84
CA PRO A 211 -16.44 3.38 2.07
C PRO A 211 -16.97 4.70 1.52
N LYS A 212 -16.46 5.82 2.03
CA LYS A 212 -16.75 7.12 1.45
C LYS A 212 -15.97 7.35 0.18
N GLN A 213 -16.51 8.22 -0.67
CA GLN A 213 -15.85 8.66 -1.87
C GLN A 213 -15.03 9.91 -1.57
N ILE A 214 -13.71 9.82 -1.75
CA ILE A 214 -12.73 10.89 -1.45
C ILE A 214 -12.15 11.53 -2.72
N PHE A 215 -12.37 10.93 -3.88
CA PHE A 215 -12.03 11.47 -5.19
C PHE A 215 -13.23 11.44 -6.13
N ALA A 216 -13.25 12.35 -7.10
CA ALA A 216 -14.22 12.27 -8.19
C ALA A 216 -13.95 11.01 -9.04
N PRO A 217 -14.96 10.21 -9.40
CA PRO A 217 -14.79 9.02 -10.23
C PRO A 217 -14.07 9.34 -11.53
N GLY A 218 -13.16 8.46 -11.94
CA GLY A 218 -12.38 8.58 -13.17
C GLY A 218 -11.18 9.53 -13.10
N THR A 219 -10.85 10.10 -11.92
CA THR A 219 -9.77 11.11 -11.82
C THR A 219 -8.46 10.55 -11.26
N ILE A 220 -8.47 10.01 -10.06
CA ILE A 220 -7.27 9.60 -9.31
C ILE A 220 -7.24 8.10 -9.14
N PRO A 221 -6.18 7.41 -9.60
CA PRO A 221 -5.99 5.99 -9.34
C PRO A 221 -5.78 5.75 -7.83
N ALA A 222 -6.64 4.92 -7.25
CA ALA A 222 -6.59 4.49 -5.85
C ALA A 222 -7.13 3.06 -5.78
N TYR A 223 -6.23 2.08 -5.70
CA TYR A 223 -6.55 0.66 -5.69
C TYR A 223 -7.60 0.32 -4.63
N SER A 224 -8.65 -0.42 -5.00
CA SER A 224 -9.75 -0.76 -4.10
C SER A 224 -10.19 -2.22 -4.24
N ASN A 225 -10.09 -2.99 -3.16
CA ASN A 225 -10.66 -4.34 -3.05
C ASN A 225 -12.19 -4.30 -2.98
N TYR A 226 -12.72 -3.32 -2.25
CA TYR A 226 -14.15 -3.12 -2.12
C TYR A 226 -14.81 -2.87 -3.50
N ALA A 227 -14.27 -1.94 -4.29
CA ALA A 227 -14.80 -1.63 -5.62
C ALA A 227 -14.76 -2.85 -6.55
N THR A 228 -13.72 -3.70 -6.47
CA THR A 228 -13.66 -4.96 -7.20
C THR A 228 -14.82 -5.88 -6.83
N THR A 229 -15.12 -6.00 -5.54
CA THR A 229 -16.22 -6.84 -5.06
C THR A 229 -17.58 -6.29 -5.49
N VAL A 230 -17.74 -4.95 -5.59
CA VAL A 230 -18.93 -4.31 -6.20
C VAL A 230 -19.12 -4.76 -7.64
N ALA A 231 -18.05 -4.80 -8.46
CA ALA A 231 -18.13 -5.25 -9.85
C ALA A 231 -18.52 -6.74 -9.94
N ALA A 232 -17.96 -7.60 -9.08
CA ALA A 232 -18.36 -9.01 -9.00
C ALA A 232 -19.84 -9.17 -8.61
N TYR A 233 -20.30 -8.35 -7.68
CA TYR A 233 -21.71 -8.35 -7.29
C TYR A 233 -22.62 -7.90 -8.44
N ALA A 234 -22.20 -6.93 -9.23
CA ALA A 234 -22.94 -6.57 -10.46
C ALA A 234 -23.02 -7.75 -11.43
N VAL A 235 -21.93 -8.52 -11.61
CA VAL A 235 -21.98 -9.77 -12.41
C VAL A 235 -23.00 -10.76 -11.84
N GLN A 236 -22.95 -11.03 -10.52
CA GLN A 236 -23.90 -11.93 -9.86
C GLN A 236 -25.35 -11.48 -10.09
N ARG A 237 -25.64 -10.20 -9.98
CA ARG A 237 -26.97 -9.62 -10.14
C ARG A 237 -27.52 -9.76 -11.58
N VAL A 238 -26.69 -9.44 -12.58
CA VAL A 238 -27.16 -9.46 -13.99
C VAL A 238 -27.14 -10.84 -14.61
N SER A 239 -26.27 -11.75 -14.12
CA SER A 239 -26.24 -13.15 -14.58
C SER A 239 -27.34 -13.99 -13.92
N GLY A 240 -27.77 -13.64 -12.71
CA GLY A 240 -28.66 -14.43 -11.87
C GLY A 240 -28.00 -15.66 -11.24
N GLN A 241 -26.66 -15.76 -11.29
CA GLN A 241 -25.87 -16.85 -10.75
C GLN A 241 -25.05 -16.38 -9.52
N ASP A 242 -24.83 -17.26 -8.54
CA ASP A 242 -23.79 -17.01 -7.53
C ASP A 242 -22.45 -16.82 -8.21
N PHE A 243 -21.61 -15.94 -7.67
CA PHE A 243 -20.34 -15.58 -8.30
C PHE A 243 -19.39 -16.77 -8.44
N ASN A 244 -19.31 -17.68 -7.44
CA ASN A 244 -18.48 -18.86 -7.53
C ASN A 244 -19.01 -19.85 -8.57
N ASP A 245 -20.35 -20.05 -8.63
CA ASP A 245 -20.98 -20.91 -9.64
C ASP A 245 -20.73 -20.37 -11.05
N TYR A 246 -20.77 -19.02 -11.19
CA TYR A 246 -20.46 -18.36 -12.44
C TYR A 246 -19.04 -18.66 -12.90
N LEU A 247 -18.04 -18.53 -12.00
CA LEU A 247 -16.64 -18.81 -12.33
C LEU A 247 -16.40 -20.29 -12.65
N ASP A 248 -17.03 -21.21 -11.89
CA ASP A 248 -16.94 -22.64 -12.14
C ASP A 248 -17.47 -23.01 -13.54
N GLU A 249 -18.61 -22.45 -13.93
CA GLU A 249 -19.28 -22.77 -15.20
C GLU A 249 -18.61 -22.11 -16.40
N HIS A 250 -18.27 -20.82 -16.27
CA HIS A 250 -17.83 -20.02 -17.42
C HIS A 250 -16.31 -19.95 -17.58
N PHE A 251 -15.52 -20.31 -16.55
CA PHE A 251 -14.06 -20.28 -16.63
C PHE A 251 -13.41 -21.61 -16.29
N PHE A 252 -13.61 -22.14 -15.08
CA PHE A 252 -12.82 -23.29 -14.62
C PHE A 252 -13.07 -24.56 -15.43
N LYS A 253 -14.34 -24.87 -15.73
CA LYS A 253 -14.69 -26.02 -16.55
C LYS A 253 -14.21 -25.88 -18.00
N PRO A 254 -14.54 -24.80 -18.75
CA PRO A 254 -14.12 -24.69 -20.14
C PRO A 254 -12.60 -24.53 -20.32
N LEU A 255 -11.89 -23.97 -19.33
CA LEU A 255 -10.43 -23.85 -19.34
C LEU A 255 -9.71 -25.08 -18.79
N ASN A 256 -10.43 -26.12 -18.40
CA ASN A 256 -9.87 -27.32 -17.73
C ASN A 256 -9.00 -26.96 -16.50
N MET A 257 -9.43 -25.96 -15.72
CA MET A 257 -8.77 -25.53 -14.49
C MET A 257 -9.25 -26.37 -13.30
N THR A 258 -8.93 -27.67 -13.33
CA THR A 258 -9.45 -28.65 -12.33
C THR A 258 -8.90 -28.43 -10.92
N ARG A 259 -7.82 -27.64 -10.80
CA ARG A 259 -7.17 -27.26 -9.54
C ARG A 259 -7.28 -25.74 -9.34
N ALA A 260 -8.50 -25.20 -9.42
CA ALA A 260 -8.80 -23.80 -9.17
C ALA A 260 -10.16 -23.65 -8.49
N THR A 261 -10.27 -22.72 -7.53
CA THR A 261 -11.53 -22.37 -6.86
C THR A 261 -11.45 -21.02 -6.17
N PHE A 262 -12.57 -20.30 -6.12
CA PHE A 262 -12.73 -19.12 -5.24
C PHE A 262 -13.46 -19.46 -3.94
N ARG A 263 -13.97 -20.70 -3.85
CA ARG A 263 -14.77 -21.10 -2.68
C ARG A 263 -13.96 -21.14 -1.41
N GLN A 264 -14.54 -20.63 -0.36
CA GLN A 264 -14.08 -20.68 1.01
C GLN A 264 -15.26 -21.13 1.90
N PRO A 265 -15.14 -22.32 2.55
CA PRO A 265 -14.00 -23.26 2.54
C PRO A 265 -13.76 -23.88 1.17
N LEU A 266 -12.55 -24.41 0.96
CA LEU A 266 -12.26 -25.19 -0.24
C LEU A 266 -13.18 -26.40 -0.32
N PRO A 267 -13.62 -26.79 -1.54
CA PRO A 267 -14.27 -28.08 -1.77
C PRO A 267 -13.44 -29.23 -1.21
N GLU A 268 -14.10 -30.24 -0.65
CA GLU A 268 -13.42 -31.40 -0.04
C GLU A 268 -12.41 -32.07 -0.99
N SER A 269 -12.73 -32.13 -2.29
CA SER A 269 -11.86 -32.68 -3.32
C SER A 269 -10.57 -31.89 -3.55
N LEU A 270 -10.52 -30.61 -3.15
CA LEU A 270 -9.38 -29.72 -3.33
C LEU A 270 -8.56 -29.51 -2.05
N LYS A 271 -9.14 -29.73 -0.87
CA LYS A 271 -8.44 -29.55 0.41
C LYS A 271 -7.08 -30.24 0.51
N PRO A 272 -6.92 -31.53 0.03
CA PRO A 272 -5.64 -32.20 0.14
C PRO A 272 -4.49 -31.58 -0.63
N PHE A 273 -4.80 -30.71 -1.60
CA PHE A 273 -3.82 -30.07 -2.48
C PHE A 273 -3.41 -28.67 -2.02
N MET A 274 -4.05 -28.14 -0.95
CA MET A 274 -3.75 -26.80 -0.47
C MET A 274 -2.38 -26.73 0.19
N SER A 275 -1.52 -25.85 -0.31
CA SER A 275 -0.25 -25.54 0.34
C SER A 275 -0.48 -24.85 1.69
N ASN A 276 0.31 -25.21 2.69
CA ASN A 276 0.42 -24.39 3.88
C ASN A 276 1.03 -23.03 3.55
N GLY A 277 0.62 -22.00 4.29
CA GLY A 277 1.23 -20.68 4.27
C GLY A 277 2.10 -20.44 5.51
N TYR A 278 3.17 -19.65 5.39
CA TYR A 278 4.16 -19.43 6.44
C TYR A 278 4.53 -17.95 6.57
N ASP A 279 4.83 -17.50 7.80
CA ASP A 279 5.58 -16.25 7.96
C ASP A 279 7.02 -16.42 7.45
N LEU A 280 7.69 -17.49 7.91
CA LEU A 280 9.01 -17.94 7.47
C LEU A 280 8.93 -19.43 7.14
N GLY A 281 9.59 -19.85 6.09
CA GLY A 281 9.60 -21.26 5.64
C GLY A 281 10.15 -22.24 6.68
N SER A 282 11.06 -21.79 7.55
CA SER A 282 11.57 -22.53 8.69
C SER A 282 10.61 -22.56 9.88
N GLY A 283 9.52 -21.80 9.84
CA GLY A 283 8.52 -21.68 10.90
C GLY A 283 7.43 -22.75 10.82
N LYS A 284 6.43 -22.60 11.70
CA LYS A 284 5.23 -23.44 11.67
C LYS A 284 4.24 -22.93 10.64
N PRO A 285 3.42 -23.84 10.05
CA PRO A 285 2.33 -23.42 9.16
C PRO A 285 1.33 -22.55 9.90
N LYS A 286 0.77 -21.59 9.19
CA LYS A 286 -0.29 -20.71 9.67
C LYS A 286 -1.67 -21.27 9.29
N HIS A 287 -2.70 -20.68 9.91
CA HIS A 287 -4.08 -20.99 9.55
C HIS A 287 -4.41 -20.55 8.13
N PHE A 288 -5.45 -21.16 7.55
CA PHE A 288 -5.99 -20.76 6.27
C PHE A 288 -6.52 -19.32 6.38
N GLU A 289 -6.14 -18.48 5.41
CA GLU A 289 -6.54 -17.07 5.36
C GLU A 289 -7.96 -16.95 4.77
N TRP A 290 -8.92 -16.54 5.56
CA TRP A 290 -10.29 -16.32 5.13
C TRP A 290 -10.46 -14.92 4.57
N VAL A 291 -10.65 -14.79 3.25
CA VAL A 291 -10.77 -13.50 2.57
C VAL A 291 -12.24 -13.14 2.41
N GLU A 292 -12.71 -12.11 3.12
CA GLU A 292 -14.10 -11.68 3.08
C GLU A 292 -14.51 -11.13 1.71
N VAL A 293 -13.64 -10.35 1.08
CA VAL A 293 -13.85 -9.83 -0.27
C VAL A 293 -13.40 -10.85 -1.33
N ALA A 294 -13.97 -12.04 -1.27
CA ALA A 294 -13.58 -13.20 -2.09
C ALA A 294 -13.31 -12.88 -3.57
N PRO A 295 -14.15 -12.10 -4.29
CA PRO A 295 -13.89 -11.76 -5.69
C PRO A 295 -12.59 -10.98 -5.93
N ALA A 296 -12.06 -10.36 -4.90
CA ALA A 296 -10.84 -9.56 -4.99
C ALA A 296 -9.56 -10.33 -4.60
N GLY A 297 -9.67 -11.52 -3.97
CA GLY A 297 -8.46 -12.14 -3.41
C GLY A 297 -8.52 -13.60 -3.01
N SER A 298 -9.63 -14.34 -3.16
CA SER A 298 -9.76 -15.67 -2.57
C SER A 298 -9.32 -16.83 -3.46
N LEU A 299 -8.97 -16.62 -4.72
CA LEU A 299 -8.54 -17.69 -5.63
C LEU A 299 -7.49 -18.60 -4.96
N SER A 300 -7.72 -19.88 -5.06
CA SER A 300 -6.72 -20.93 -4.83
C SER A 300 -6.54 -21.69 -6.14
N ALA A 301 -5.32 -21.78 -6.65
CA ALA A 301 -5.06 -22.38 -7.96
C ALA A 301 -3.68 -23.03 -8.04
N SER A 302 -3.56 -24.07 -8.88
CA SER A 302 -2.28 -24.65 -9.29
C SER A 302 -1.61 -23.82 -10.39
N ALA A 303 -0.32 -24.02 -10.59
CA ALA A 303 0.41 -23.35 -11.68
C ALA A 303 -0.11 -23.79 -13.06
N GLU A 304 -0.45 -25.05 -13.27
CA GLU A 304 -1.08 -25.53 -14.51
C GLU A 304 -2.40 -24.79 -14.78
N SER A 305 -3.26 -24.65 -13.77
CA SER A 305 -4.49 -23.87 -13.91
C SER A 305 -4.22 -22.43 -14.31
N MET A 306 -3.22 -21.80 -13.70
CA MET A 306 -2.81 -20.43 -14.06
C MET A 306 -2.19 -20.35 -15.45
N ALA A 307 -1.49 -21.40 -15.91
CA ALA A 307 -1.01 -21.49 -17.29
C ALA A 307 -2.16 -21.48 -18.31
N HIS A 308 -3.24 -22.23 -18.06
CA HIS A 308 -4.44 -22.20 -18.91
C HIS A 308 -5.08 -20.80 -18.93
N TRP A 309 -5.13 -20.11 -17.80
CA TRP A 309 -5.60 -18.73 -17.71
C TRP A 309 -4.75 -17.78 -18.54
N MET A 310 -3.41 -17.87 -18.44
CA MET A 310 -2.49 -17.08 -19.26
C MET A 310 -2.65 -17.34 -20.75
N ILE A 311 -2.76 -18.61 -21.16
CA ILE A 311 -2.97 -18.99 -22.56
C ILE A 311 -4.25 -18.36 -23.08
N MET A 312 -5.37 -18.44 -22.33
CA MET A 312 -6.65 -17.85 -22.73
C MET A 312 -6.52 -16.36 -23.05
N HIS A 313 -5.85 -15.60 -22.17
CA HIS A 313 -5.64 -14.17 -22.40
C HIS A 313 -4.70 -13.89 -23.58
N LEU A 314 -3.57 -14.60 -23.70
CA LEU A 314 -2.63 -14.46 -24.80
C LEU A 314 -3.22 -14.84 -26.15
N GLN A 315 -4.18 -15.76 -26.17
CA GLN A 315 -4.91 -16.17 -27.38
C GLN A 315 -6.20 -15.35 -27.58
N ASN A 316 -6.25 -14.11 -27.05
CA ASN A 316 -7.37 -13.19 -27.18
C ASN A 316 -8.73 -13.83 -26.83
N GLY A 317 -8.80 -14.43 -25.66
CA GLY A 317 -10.02 -15.00 -25.10
C GLY A 317 -10.27 -16.47 -25.41
N ARG A 318 -9.33 -17.18 -26.05
CA ARG A 318 -9.49 -18.58 -26.47
C ARG A 318 -8.51 -19.55 -25.78
N TYR A 319 -9.01 -20.72 -25.41
CA TYR A 319 -8.22 -21.85 -24.94
C TYR A 319 -8.71 -23.15 -25.60
N GLY A 320 -7.92 -23.74 -26.47
CA GLY A 320 -8.35 -24.88 -27.27
C GLY A 320 -9.59 -24.52 -28.11
N GLU A 321 -10.68 -25.27 -27.90
CA GLU A 321 -11.98 -24.99 -28.55
C GLU A 321 -12.86 -24.03 -27.73
N ALA A 322 -12.50 -23.74 -26.48
CA ALA A 322 -13.29 -22.86 -25.62
C ALA A 322 -13.05 -21.39 -25.95
N GLN A 323 -14.12 -20.62 -26.16
CA GLN A 323 -14.09 -19.18 -26.32
C GLN A 323 -14.68 -18.53 -25.07
N ILE A 324 -13.83 -17.90 -24.27
CA ILE A 324 -14.19 -17.23 -23.01
C ILE A 324 -14.62 -15.79 -23.26
N LEU A 325 -13.89 -15.07 -24.11
CA LEU A 325 -14.19 -13.72 -24.59
C LEU A 325 -14.03 -13.70 -26.10
N LYS A 326 -14.83 -12.91 -26.80
CA LYS A 326 -14.53 -12.60 -28.20
C LYS A 326 -13.17 -11.91 -28.32
N PRO A 327 -12.45 -12.08 -29.44
CA PRO A 327 -11.13 -11.45 -29.62
C PRO A 327 -11.16 -9.93 -29.40
N GLU A 328 -12.19 -9.25 -29.88
CA GLU A 328 -12.36 -7.80 -29.78
C GLU A 328 -12.50 -7.37 -28.31
N THR A 329 -13.24 -8.16 -27.53
CA THR A 329 -13.46 -7.92 -26.08
C THR A 329 -12.18 -8.13 -25.29
N ALA A 330 -11.40 -9.18 -25.60
CA ALA A 330 -10.12 -9.44 -24.98
C ALA A 330 -9.10 -8.33 -25.31
N ILE A 331 -9.03 -7.91 -26.59
CA ILE A 331 -8.18 -6.80 -27.02
C ILE A 331 -8.59 -5.50 -26.30
N GLN A 332 -9.90 -5.21 -26.21
CA GLN A 332 -10.40 -4.06 -25.45
C GLN A 332 -10.00 -4.13 -23.96
N MET A 333 -10.08 -5.32 -23.36
CA MET A 333 -9.68 -5.53 -21.96
C MET A 333 -8.20 -5.27 -21.74
N HIS A 334 -7.36 -5.65 -22.67
CA HIS A 334 -5.90 -5.47 -22.62
C HIS A 334 -5.45 -4.07 -23.08
N ALA A 335 -6.34 -3.26 -23.66
CA ALA A 335 -5.99 -1.94 -24.16
C ALA A 335 -5.67 -0.98 -23.01
N ARG A 336 -4.61 -0.18 -23.20
CA ARG A 336 -4.28 0.93 -22.34
C ARG A 336 -5.46 1.88 -22.20
N GLN A 337 -5.79 2.29 -20.98
CA GLN A 337 -6.83 3.28 -20.72
C GLN A 337 -6.24 4.69 -20.60
N ASP A 338 -7.07 5.69 -20.88
CA ASP A 338 -6.69 7.11 -20.78
C ASP A 338 -6.52 7.57 -19.31
N GLY A 339 -5.80 8.68 -19.12
CA GLY A 339 -5.64 9.36 -17.84
C GLY A 339 -4.26 9.14 -17.18
N TRP A 340 -3.34 8.44 -17.83
CA TRP A 340 -1.94 8.31 -17.41
C TRP A 340 -1.02 9.02 -18.41
N PRO A 341 0.11 9.62 -17.94
CA PRO A 341 1.10 10.20 -18.85
C PRO A 341 1.55 9.16 -19.89
N ALA A 342 1.73 9.56 -21.14
CA ALA A 342 2.10 8.65 -22.23
C ALA A 342 3.43 7.92 -21.99
N SER A 343 4.34 8.55 -21.23
CA SER A 343 5.66 8.00 -20.87
C SER A 343 5.63 6.98 -19.72
N MET A 344 4.48 6.84 -19.04
CA MET A 344 4.32 5.96 -17.87
C MET A 344 3.46 4.75 -18.22
N ASN A 345 3.61 3.67 -17.47
CA ASN A 345 2.67 2.55 -17.48
C ASN A 345 1.27 3.02 -17.09
N ALA A 346 0.22 2.38 -17.62
CA ALA A 346 -1.16 2.71 -17.38
C ALA A 346 -2.00 1.49 -16.99
N MET A 347 -3.18 1.74 -16.44
CA MET A 347 -4.18 0.68 -16.30
C MET A 347 -4.72 0.27 -17.67
N CYS A 348 -4.97 -1.02 -17.82
CA CYS A 348 -5.92 -1.60 -18.75
C CYS A 348 -7.26 -1.81 -18.04
N LEU A 349 -8.19 -2.56 -18.61
CA LEU A 349 -9.42 -2.92 -17.90
C LEU A 349 -9.15 -4.10 -16.95
N GLY A 350 -8.53 -3.78 -15.81
CA GLY A 350 -8.24 -4.71 -14.73
C GLY A 350 -6.82 -5.26 -14.67
N PHE A 351 -6.14 -5.39 -15.78
CA PHE A 351 -4.69 -5.53 -15.82
C PHE A 351 -4.03 -4.15 -15.73
N TYR A 352 -2.72 -4.13 -15.51
CA TYR A 352 -1.93 -2.92 -15.61
C TYR A 352 -0.67 -3.17 -16.43
N GLU A 353 -0.22 -2.14 -17.15
CA GLU A 353 1.04 -2.21 -17.88
C GLU A 353 2.22 -2.31 -16.91
N GLN A 354 3.17 -3.14 -17.27
CA GLN A 354 4.49 -3.27 -16.63
C GLN A 354 5.54 -3.47 -17.73
N ASN A 355 5.54 -2.52 -18.66
CA ASN A 355 6.38 -2.55 -19.84
C ASN A 355 7.87 -2.53 -19.46
N LEU A 356 8.65 -3.38 -20.07
CA LEU A 356 10.09 -3.50 -19.83
C LEU A 356 10.82 -3.88 -21.11
N ASN A 357 12.01 -3.33 -21.28
CA ASN A 357 12.92 -3.61 -22.42
C ASN A 357 12.29 -3.36 -23.79
N GLY A 358 11.31 -2.45 -23.89
CA GLY A 358 10.61 -2.13 -25.13
C GLY A 358 9.45 -3.07 -25.46
N HIS A 359 9.20 -4.10 -24.66
CA HIS A 359 8.08 -5.02 -24.82
C HIS A 359 6.85 -4.54 -24.08
N ARG A 360 5.69 -4.78 -24.68
CA ARG A 360 4.41 -4.50 -24.06
C ARG A 360 4.00 -5.65 -23.16
N VAL A 361 4.03 -5.40 -21.87
CA VAL A 361 3.65 -6.35 -20.82
C VAL A 361 2.46 -5.84 -20.06
N ILE A 362 1.43 -6.67 -19.91
CA ILE A 362 0.36 -6.44 -18.94
C ILE A 362 0.50 -7.46 -17.80
N SER A 363 0.17 -7.05 -16.60
CA SER A 363 0.39 -7.86 -15.40
C SER A 363 -0.67 -7.66 -14.35
N HIS A 364 -0.66 -8.53 -13.36
CA HIS A 364 -1.30 -8.33 -12.07
C HIS A 364 -0.52 -9.06 -10.99
N GLY A 365 -0.08 -8.34 -9.97
CA GLY A 365 0.48 -8.92 -8.76
C GLY A 365 -0.61 -9.31 -7.77
N GLY A 366 -0.28 -10.20 -6.85
CA GLY A 366 -1.22 -10.62 -5.82
C GLY A 366 -0.55 -11.05 -4.54
N ASP A 367 -1.07 -10.52 -3.44
CA ASP A 367 -0.61 -10.80 -2.10
C ASP A 367 -1.79 -11.20 -1.22
N THR A 368 -1.59 -12.24 -0.41
CA THR A 368 -2.27 -12.45 0.86
C THR A 368 -1.24 -12.16 1.98
N GLU A 369 -1.54 -12.48 3.23
CA GLU A 369 -0.54 -12.33 4.29
C GLU A 369 0.65 -13.29 4.09
N LEU A 370 0.40 -14.47 3.53
CA LEU A 370 1.34 -15.59 3.47
C LEU A 370 1.75 -15.98 2.04
N PHE A 371 0.97 -15.62 1.02
CA PHE A 371 1.25 -15.96 -0.37
C PHE A 371 1.52 -14.71 -1.21
N HIS A 372 2.54 -14.78 -2.06
CA HIS A 372 2.98 -13.68 -2.89
C HIS A 372 3.16 -14.14 -4.33
N SER A 373 2.42 -13.56 -5.26
CA SER A 373 2.34 -14.01 -6.65
C SER A 373 2.41 -12.87 -7.65
N ASP A 374 2.92 -13.16 -8.84
CA ASP A 374 2.83 -12.27 -10.00
C ASP A 374 2.48 -13.05 -11.26
N LEU A 375 1.74 -12.40 -12.14
CA LEU A 375 1.36 -12.88 -13.46
C LEU A 375 1.70 -11.80 -14.48
N PHE A 376 2.48 -12.16 -15.51
CA PHE A 376 2.92 -11.29 -16.59
C PHE A 376 2.52 -11.87 -17.93
N LEU A 377 2.01 -11.04 -18.83
CA LEU A 377 1.66 -11.39 -20.20
C LEU A 377 2.43 -10.46 -21.15
N ILE A 378 3.44 -10.99 -21.83
CA ILE A 378 4.27 -10.29 -22.82
C ILE A 378 3.53 -10.43 -24.16
N LEU A 379 2.67 -9.45 -24.46
CA LEU A 379 1.65 -9.58 -25.51
C LEU A 379 2.25 -9.67 -26.91
N ASP A 380 3.29 -8.90 -27.20
CA ASP A 380 3.95 -8.88 -28.50
C ASP A 380 4.76 -10.13 -28.81
N SER A 381 5.10 -10.89 -27.77
CA SER A 381 5.90 -12.13 -27.89
C SER A 381 5.08 -13.40 -27.59
N ASN A 382 3.78 -13.24 -27.27
CA ASN A 382 2.87 -14.35 -26.94
C ASN A 382 3.42 -15.28 -25.85
N VAL A 383 4.02 -14.66 -24.78
CA VAL A 383 4.65 -15.35 -23.64
C VAL A 383 3.96 -14.91 -22.36
N GLY A 384 3.70 -15.89 -21.46
CA GLY A 384 3.21 -15.64 -20.11
C GLY A 384 4.16 -16.21 -19.07
N LEU A 385 4.31 -15.50 -17.94
CA LEU A 385 5.07 -15.94 -16.77
C LEU A 385 4.17 -15.80 -15.53
N PHE A 386 4.05 -16.88 -14.76
CA PHE A 386 3.41 -16.88 -13.45
C PHE A 386 4.38 -17.39 -12.41
N VAL A 387 4.39 -16.78 -11.23
CA VAL A 387 5.14 -17.22 -10.06
C VAL A 387 4.31 -17.02 -8.81
N SER A 388 4.42 -17.97 -7.86
CA SER A 388 3.81 -17.84 -6.54
C SER A 388 4.70 -18.45 -5.47
N TYR A 389 4.80 -17.78 -4.31
CA TYR A 389 5.53 -18.20 -3.12
C TYR A 389 4.54 -18.39 -1.98
N ASN A 390 4.77 -19.37 -1.09
CA ASN A 390 3.89 -19.71 0.05
C ASN A 390 4.40 -19.21 1.41
N SER A 391 5.26 -18.21 1.43
CA SER A 391 5.75 -17.61 2.67
C SER A 391 5.91 -16.11 2.55
N ALA A 392 5.62 -15.38 3.64
CA ALA A 392 5.92 -13.94 3.73
C ALA A 392 7.43 -13.68 3.60
N GLY A 393 8.25 -14.57 4.16
CA GLY A 393 9.70 -14.52 4.11
C GLY A 393 10.32 -13.40 4.94
N ARG A 394 11.65 -13.33 4.96
CA ARG A 394 12.37 -12.30 5.72
C ARG A 394 12.11 -10.90 5.14
N PRO A 395 11.94 -9.87 5.99
CA PRO A 395 11.61 -8.51 5.51
C PRO A 395 12.71 -7.83 4.67
N ASP A 396 13.95 -8.26 4.81
CA ASP A 396 15.16 -7.65 4.24
C ASP A 396 15.70 -8.36 2.98
N HIS A 397 15.00 -9.40 2.49
CA HIS A 397 15.49 -10.20 1.35
C HIS A 397 15.26 -9.57 -0.04
N GLY A 398 14.56 -8.45 -0.12
CA GLY A 398 14.20 -7.82 -1.40
C GLY A 398 12.87 -8.32 -1.98
N ASP A 399 12.60 -7.98 -3.23
CA ASP A 399 11.42 -8.41 -3.98
C ASP A 399 11.79 -9.56 -4.94
N ALA A 400 11.59 -10.80 -4.49
CA ALA A 400 11.94 -12.00 -5.26
C ALA A 400 11.17 -12.09 -6.60
N ARG A 401 9.91 -11.61 -6.64
CA ARG A 401 9.07 -11.64 -7.85
C ARG A 401 9.55 -10.63 -8.88
N GLY A 402 9.79 -9.41 -8.44
CA GLY A 402 10.32 -8.35 -9.31
C GLY A 402 11.72 -8.68 -9.82
N ASP A 403 12.60 -9.28 -8.98
CA ASP A 403 13.93 -9.75 -9.41
C ASP A 403 13.81 -10.86 -10.47
N LEU A 404 12.92 -11.83 -10.28
CA LEU A 404 12.64 -12.86 -11.28
C LEU A 404 12.18 -12.23 -12.60
N TYR A 405 11.21 -11.31 -12.57
CA TYR A 405 10.70 -10.65 -13.76
C TYR A 405 11.78 -9.88 -14.53
N ILE A 406 12.55 -9.06 -13.83
CA ILE A 406 13.64 -8.28 -14.46
C ILE A 406 14.66 -9.23 -15.11
N ARG A 407 15.13 -10.25 -14.38
CA ARG A 407 16.13 -11.21 -14.91
C ARG A 407 15.57 -12.05 -16.06
N PHE A 408 14.27 -12.39 -16.02
CA PHE A 408 13.61 -13.09 -17.12
C PHE A 408 13.58 -12.23 -18.38
N MET A 409 13.18 -10.96 -18.24
CA MET A 409 13.13 -10.01 -19.34
C MET A 409 14.53 -9.70 -19.90
N ASP A 410 15.53 -9.49 -19.04
CA ASP A 410 16.90 -9.22 -19.47
C ASP A 410 17.53 -10.41 -20.18
N ARG A 411 17.18 -11.64 -19.81
CA ARG A 411 17.71 -12.85 -20.44
C ARG A 411 17.08 -13.13 -21.80
N TYR A 412 15.77 -13.06 -21.89
CA TYR A 412 15.03 -13.52 -23.07
C TYR A 412 14.59 -12.37 -23.98
N PHE A 413 14.42 -11.18 -23.43
CA PHE A 413 13.92 -9.98 -24.11
C PHE A 413 14.78 -8.75 -23.80
N PRO A 414 16.11 -8.80 -24.01
CA PRO A 414 16.98 -7.70 -23.63
C PRO A 414 16.74 -6.47 -24.50
N ALA A 415 16.84 -5.28 -23.90
CA ALA A 415 16.89 -4.02 -24.62
C ALA A 415 18.32 -3.62 -24.94
N PRO A 416 18.56 -2.88 -26.03
CA PRO A 416 19.82 -2.17 -26.25
C PRO A 416 20.06 -1.19 -25.08
N ALA A 417 21.32 -1.07 -24.66
CA ALA A 417 21.68 -0.06 -23.68
C ALA A 417 21.32 1.34 -24.22
N ALA A 418 20.33 1.98 -23.58
CA ALA A 418 19.94 3.34 -23.93
C ALA A 418 20.81 4.32 -23.15
N ASN A 419 21.44 5.25 -23.86
CA ASN A 419 22.07 6.41 -23.25
C ASN A 419 20.99 7.50 -23.11
N GLU A 420 20.44 7.64 -21.91
CA GLU A 420 19.42 8.64 -21.58
C GLU A 420 20.08 9.74 -20.73
N PRO A 421 20.64 10.79 -21.36
CA PRO A 421 21.32 11.85 -20.62
C PRO A 421 20.32 12.67 -19.79
N ALA A 422 20.83 13.26 -18.72
CA ALA A 422 20.05 14.21 -17.93
C ALA A 422 19.59 15.39 -18.79
N THR A 423 18.39 15.90 -18.51
CA THR A 423 17.90 17.16 -19.10
C THR A 423 18.71 18.36 -18.59
N ALA A 424 18.67 19.47 -19.31
CA ALA A 424 19.30 20.72 -18.88
C ALA A 424 18.62 21.30 -17.61
N THR A 425 17.35 20.96 -17.36
CA THR A 425 16.52 21.43 -16.24
C THR A 425 16.52 20.48 -15.04
N ALA A 426 17.25 19.36 -15.09
CA ALA A 426 17.20 18.28 -14.08
C ALA A 426 17.38 18.80 -12.65
N LYS A 427 18.24 19.79 -12.43
CA LYS A 427 18.48 20.36 -11.11
C LYS A 427 17.30 21.16 -10.59
N GLU A 428 16.79 22.06 -11.41
CA GLU A 428 15.67 22.94 -11.09
C GLU A 428 14.38 22.11 -10.90
N ASP A 429 14.17 21.13 -11.78
CA ASP A 429 13.01 20.27 -11.73
C ASP A 429 13.05 19.32 -10.54
N ALA A 430 14.22 18.74 -10.21
CA ALA A 430 14.40 17.96 -8.98
C ALA A 430 14.04 18.77 -7.72
N GLN A 431 14.49 20.04 -7.64
CA GLN A 431 14.16 20.92 -6.53
C GLN A 431 12.68 21.28 -6.49
N SER A 432 12.07 21.48 -7.67
CA SER A 432 10.68 21.89 -7.78
C SER A 432 9.71 20.80 -7.30
N VAL A 433 10.04 19.52 -7.47
CA VAL A 433 9.19 18.37 -7.08
C VAL A 433 9.47 17.87 -5.67
N ALA A 434 10.52 18.37 -5.00
CA ALA A 434 10.85 17.96 -3.64
C ALA A 434 9.80 18.43 -2.63
N GLY A 435 9.41 17.56 -1.71
CA GLY A 435 8.41 17.88 -0.68
C GLY A 435 7.70 16.67 -0.13
N PRO A 436 6.68 16.90 0.71
CA PRO A 436 5.83 15.85 1.27
C PRO A 436 4.70 15.49 0.29
N TYR A 437 4.39 14.20 0.22
CA TYR A 437 3.32 13.63 -0.61
C TYR A 437 2.52 12.60 0.19
N LYS A 438 1.25 12.43 -0.19
CA LYS A 438 0.36 11.38 0.29
C LYS A 438 0.06 10.39 -0.82
N ILE A 439 0.02 9.10 -0.48
CA ILE A 439 -0.43 8.07 -1.42
C ILE A 439 -1.95 8.22 -1.67
N SER A 440 -2.39 7.96 -2.90
CA SER A 440 -3.82 8.06 -3.23
C SER A 440 -4.65 6.92 -2.61
N ARG A 441 -4.09 5.72 -2.48
CA ARG A 441 -4.71 4.62 -1.74
C ARG A 441 -4.53 4.87 -0.24
N ARG A 442 -5.51 5.50 0.40
CA ARG A 442 -5.43 5.93 1.80
C ARG A 442 -6.78 5.92 2.49
N PHE A 443 -6.73 5.99 3.79
CA PHE A 443 -7.86 6.31 4.65
C PHE A 443 -7.91 7.83 4.82
N GLU A 444 -9.09 8.43 4.70
CA GLU A 444 -9.24 9.89 4.80
C GLU A 444 -10.36 10.30 5.75
N THR A 445 -11.42 9.49 5.88
CA THR A 445 -12.63 9.89 6.62
C THR A 445 -12.93 9.03 7.84
N ASN A 446 -12.10 8.06 8.15
CA ASN A 446 -12.27 7.11 9.25
C ASN A 446 -11.08 7.13 10.23
N ILE A 447 -11.15 6.30 11.28
CA ILE A 447 -10.14 6.27 12.35
C ILE A 447 -8.72 5.95 11.87
N LEU A 448 -8.57 5.34 10.71
CA LEU A 448 -7.26 5.05 10.12
C LEU A 448 -6.68 6.23 9.32
N ALA A 449 -7.40 7.35 9.18
CA ALA A 449 -6.87 8.55 8.54
C ALA A 449 -5.56 9.03 9.19
N VAL A 450 -5.39 8.79 10.49
CA VAL A 450 -4.15 9.07 11.22
C VAL A 450 -2.92 8.37 10.65
N THR A 451 -3.10 7.23 9.96
CA THR A 451 -2.00 6.51 9.30
C THR A 451 -1.36 7.33 8.19
N THR A 452 -2.13 8.23 7.57
CA THR A 452 -1.64 9.15 6.54
C THR A 452 -0.55 10.10 7.07
N VAL A 453 -0.62 10.48 8.37
CA VAL A 453 0.44 11.26 9.02
C VAL A 453 1.73 10.46 9.17
N LEU A 454 1.60 9.17 9.42
CA LEU A 454 2.73 8.28 9.66
C LEU A 454 3.42 7.86 8.35
N ASP A 455 2.67 7.85 7.25
CA ASP A 455 3.08 7.35 5.92
C ASP A 455 3.22 8.45 4.87
N GLU A 456 3.52 9.66 5.31
CA GLU A 456 3.85 10.74 4.39
C GLU A 456 5.09 10.34 3.57
N ALA A 457 4.89 10.17 2.26
CA ALA A 457 5.99 9.94 1.34
C ALA A 457 6.76 11.24 1.15
N LYS A 458 8.09 11.20 1.20
CA LYS A 458 8.90 12.38 0.98
C LYS A 458 9.74 12.22 -0.27
N ILE A 459 9.58 13.15 -1.21
CA ILE A 459 10.46 13.27 -2.35
C ILE A 459 11.59 14.24 -1.98
N VAL A 460 12.81 13.77 -2.13
CA VAL A 460 14.02 14.51 -1.74
C VAL A 460 14.89 14.72 -2.95
N ALA A 461 15.26 15.96 -3.22
CA ALA A 461 16.25 16.31 -4.24
C ALA A 461 17.66 16.11 -3.66
N ASP A 462 18.54 15.39 -4.39
CA ASP A 462 19.94 15.28 -4.06
C ASP A 462 20.75 16.31 -4.90
N PRO A 463 21.32 17.34 -4.26
CA PRO A 463 22.03 18.38 -4.98
C PRO A 463 23.40 17.94 -5.54
N LYS A 464 23.88 16.73 -5.17
CA LYS A 464 25.19 16.21 -5.60
C LYS A 464 25.19 15.73 -7.03
N ASP A 465 24.06 15.10 -7.43
CA ASP A 465 23.91 14.44 -8.73
C ASP A 465 22.66 14.89 -9.50
N ASN A 466 21.92 15.89 -8.99
CA ASN A 466 20.68 16.43 -9.54
C ASN A 466 19.59 15.35 -9.70
N THR A 467 19.60 14.34 -8.84
CA THR A 467 18.59 13.29 -8.80
C THR A 467 17.54 13.59 -7.74
N ILE A 468 16.45 12.82 -7.78
CA ILE A 468 15.50 12.71 -6.69
C ILE A 468 15.50 11.28 -6.14
N TYR A 469 15.07 11.12 -4.88
CA TYR A 469 14.67 9.82 -4.36
C TYR A 469 13.37 9.93 -3.57
N LEU A 470 12.60 8.84 -3.57
CA LEU A 470 11.34 8.73 -2.85
C LEU A 470 11.59 7.97 -1.55
N ASP A 471 11.64 8.69 -0.42
CA ASP A 471 11.95 8.07 0.86
C ASP A 471 10.91 7.02 1.24
N GLY A 472 11.39 5.82 1.49
CA GLY A 472 10.58 4.68 1.89
C GLY A 472 9.94 3.88 0.75
N LEU A 473 9.92 4.35 -0.51
CA LEU A 473 9.24 3.65 -1.61
C LEU A 473 10.16 2.75 -2.42
N PHE A 474 11.09 3.30 -3.13
CA PHE A 474 12.01 2.53 -3.98
C PHE A 474 13.36 2.36 -3.29
N LYS A 475 13.73 1.12 -3.00
CA LYS A 475 14.99 0.79 -2.33
C LYS A 475 15.81 -0.20 -3.12
N LYS A 476 17.14 -0.06 -3.03
CA LYS A 476 18.09 -1.07 -3.46
C LYS A 476 18.07 -2.27 -2.51
N GLU A 477 18.68 -3.38 -2.91
CA GLU A 477 18.82 -4.57 -2.05
C GLU A 477 19.51 -4.27 -0.70
N ASN A 478 20.46 -3.34 -0.71
CA ASN A 478 21.17 -2.91 0.50
C ASN A 478 20.37 -1.93 1.40
N GLY A 479 19.09 -1.69 1.09
CA GLY A 479 18.19 -0.80 1.83
C GLY A 479 18.36 0.69 1.57
N GLN A 480 19.36 1.10 0.77
CA GLN A 480 19.53 2.49 0.37
C GLN A 480 18.42 2.92 -0.61
N PRO A 481 18.01 4.20 -0.66
CA PRO A 481 17.05 4.67 -1.63
C PRO A 481 17.59 4.54 -3.06
N ARG A 482 16.69 4.27 -4.02
CA ARG A 482 17.02 4.40 -5.45
C ARG A 482 16.93 5.86 -5.84
N HIS A 483 17.89 6.30 -6.64
CA HIS A 483 17.95 7.65 -7.20
C HIS A 483 17.37 7.66 -8.60
N PHE A 484 16.66 8.73 -8.95
CA PHE A 484 16.00 8.93 -10.23
C PHE A 484 16.52 10.21 -10.87
N LEU A 485 17.00 10.10 -12.10
CA LEU A 485 17.51 11.19 -12.90
C LEU A 485 16.44 11.65 -13.91
N GLU A 486 16.28 12.93 -14.10
CA GLU A 486 15.37 13.45 -15.11
C GLU A 486 15.91 13.20 -16.51
N ILE A 487 15.16 12.42 -17.31
CA ILE A 487 15.52 12.05 -18.70
C ILE A 487 14.68 12.77 -19.77
N ALA A 488 13.53 13.33 -19.35
CA ALA A 488 12.67 14.19 -20.14
C ALA A 488 11.90 15.10 -19.17
N PRO A 489 11.31 16.23 -19.62
CA PRO A 489 10.62 17.18 -18.73
C PRO A 489 9.64 16.51 -17.78
N MET A 490 9.90 16.61 -16.46
CA MET A 490 9.12 15.98 -15.37
C MET A 490 9.03 14.45 -15.43
N LEU A 491 9.87 13.77 -16.19
CA LEU A 491 10.01 12.32 -16.25
C LEU A 491 11.37 11.91 -15.68
N PHE A 492 11.36 11.20 -14.58
CA PHE A 492 12.56 10.73 -13.89
C PHE A 492 12.64 9.20 -13.99
N LYS A 493 13.83 8.69 -14.32
CA LYS A 493 14.14 7.25 -14.41
C LYS A 493 15.17 6.85 -13.37
N SER A 494 15.02 5.67 -12.82
CA SER A 494 16.01 5.07 -11.92
C SER A 494 17.39 5.01 -12.58
N VAL A 495 18.43 5.44 -11.84
CA VAL A 495 19.82 5.41 -12.32
C VAL A 495 20.33 3.96 -12.46
N ASP A 496 19.79 3.05 -11.66
CA ASP A 496 20.23 1.66 -11.53
C ASP A 496 19.08 0.65 -11.66
N GLY A 497 18.01 1.02 -12.34
CA GLY A 497 16.84 0.16 -12.57
C GLY A 497 15.94 0.68 -13.70
N PRO A 498 14.91 -0.07 -14.02
CA PRO A 498 13.97 0.29 -15.08
C PRO A 498 12.88 1.29 -14.63
N GLU A 499 12.72 1.47 -13.34
CA GLU A 499 11.59 2.19 -12.75
C GLU A 499 11.58 3.67 -13.16
N LYS A 500 10.38 4.22 -13.35
CA LYS A 500 10.14 5.61 -13.72
C LYS A 500 9.15 6.26 -12.76
N VAL A 501 9.25 7.57 -12.63
CA VAL A 501 8.23 8.41 -12.00
C VAL A 501 8.03 9.67 -12.84
N ALA A 502 6.79 10.16 -12.93
CA ALA A 502 6.47 11.35 -13.70
C ALA A 502 5.60 12.31 -12.87
N PHE A 503 5.82 13.61 -13.02
CA PHE A 503 5.07 14.63 -12.30
C PHE A 503 4.15 15.40 -13.25
N VAL A 504 2.88 15.51 -12.85
CA VAL A 504 1.86 16.29 -13.57
C VAL A 504 1.14 17.19 -12.57
N LYS A 505 0.65 18.34 -12.99
CA LYS A 505 -0.25 19.15 -12.16
C LYS A 505 -1.70 18.73 -12.41
N ASP A 506 -2.46 18.53 -11.34
CA ASP A 506 -3.90 18.30 -11.43
C ASP A 506 -4.67 19.58 -11.78
N GLY A 507 -6.00 19.48 -11.92
CA GLY A 507 -6.86 20.62 -12.25
C GLY A 507 -6.84 21.77 -11.22
N ASN A 508 -6.31 21.53 -10.02
CA ASN A 508 -6.15 22.51 -8.95
C ASN A 508 -4.71 23.06 -8.89
N GLY A 509 -3.84 22.65 -9.81
CA GLY A 509 -2.44 23.07 -9.85
C GLY A 509 -1.51 22.32 -8.89
N ARG A 510 -2.03 21.30 -8.14
CA ARG A 510 -1.30 20.46 -7.20
C ARG A 510 -0.52 19.39 -7.95
N ARG A 511 0.72 19.12 -7.53
CA ARG A 511 1.53 18.07 -8.16
C ARG A 511 1.01 16.69 -7.83
N VAL A 512 0.97 15.84 -8.85
CA VAL A 512 0.70 14.40 -8.77
C VAL A 512 1.90 13.67 -9.34
N CYS A 513 2.50 12.79 -8.55
CA CYS A 513 3.58 11.90 -8.99
C CYS A 513 2.99 10.56 -9.40
N TYR A 514 3.05 10.27 -10.69
CA TYR A 514 2.72 8.95 -11.23
C TYR A 514 3.89 8.02 -11.00
N LEU A 515 3.60 6.83 -10.49
CA LEU A 515 4.57 5.77 -10.23
C LEU A 515 4.55 4.75 -11.37
N ASP A 516 5.59 3.94 -11.46
CA ASP A 516 5.69 2.91 -12.50
C ASP A 516 4.62 1.79 -12.37
N PHE A 517 3.96 1.71 -11.21
CA PHE A 517 2.77 0.90 -10.98
C PHE A 517 1.52 1.81 -10.99
N PRO A 518 0.67 1.71 -12.01
CA PRO A 518 -0.32 2.76 -12.35
C PRO A 518 -1.59 2.77 -11.51
N PHE A 519 -1.78 1.83 -10.61
CA PHE A 519 -3.00 1.68 -9.79
C PHE A 519 -3.04 2.61 -8.56
N MET A 520 -2.04 3.47 -8.38
CA MET A 520 -1.99 4.54 -7.36
C MET A 520 -0.97 5.61 -7.74
N VAL A 521 -1.11 6.78 -7.14
CA VAL A 521 -0.23 7.94 -7.34
C VAL A 521 0.12 8.56 -6.00
N LEU A 522 1.12 9.47 -6.00
CA LEU A 522 1.40 10.34 -4.87
C LEU A 522 0.87 11.74 -5.17
N GLN A 523 0.20 12.36 -4.21
CA GLN A 523 -0.33 13.72 -4.29
C GLN A 523 0.42 14.63 -3.33
N GLU A 524 0.88 15.79 -3.81
CA GLU A 524 1.58 16.79 -2.99
C GLU A 524 0.72 17.22 -1.79
N VAL A 525 1.35 17.34 -0.61
CA VAL A 525 0.70 17.85 0.59
C VAL A 525 0.90 19.36 0.64
N ASP A 526 -0.11 20.11 0.21
CA ASP A 526 -0.14 21.55 0.14
C ASP A 526 -0.69 22.22 1.42
N VAL A 527 -1.55 21.51 2.17
CA VAL A 527 -2.13 22.01 3.43
C VAL A 527 -1.14 21.86 4.58
N ALA A 528 -0.77 22.98 5.20
CA ALA A 528 0.22 22.99 6.30
C ALA A 528 -0.22 22.11 7.50
N LEU A 529 -1.53 22.07 7.82
CA LEU A 529 -2.07 21.28 8.93
C LEU A 529 -1.98 19.77 8.69
N ASP A 530 -1.87 19.34 7.43
CA ASP A 530 -1.76 17.94 7.06
C ASP A 530 -0.30 17.44 7.05
N LYS A 531 0.69 18.35 7.08
CA LYS A 531 2.10 17.98 7.05
C LYS A 531 2.51 17.19 8.30
N GLN A 532 3.24 16.12 8.09
CA GLN A 532 3.74 15.25 9.16
C GLN A 532 4.49 16.03 10.24
N ALA A 533 5.38 16.94 9.83
CA ALA A 533 6.17 17.74 10.77
C ALA A 533 5.31 18.57 11.73
N PHE A 534 4.23 19.21 11.22
CA PHE A 534 3.30 19.98 12.05
C PHE A 534 2.58 19.05 13.04
N ASN A 535 2.07 17.93 12.57
CA ASN A 535 1.36 16.96 13.40
C ASN A 535 2.25 16.36 14.49
N TYR A 536 3.51 16.08 14.18
CA TYR A 536 4.48 15.59 15.17
C TYR A 536 4.79 16.63 16.26
N VAL A 537 4.87 17.92 15.90
CA VAL A 537 5.05 18.99 16.88
C VAL A 537 3.82 19.09 17.79
N VAL A 538 2.61 19.09 17.24
CA VAL A 538 1.36 19.17 18.02
C VAL A 538 1.24 17.97 18.95
N MET A 539 1.45 16.76 18.45
CA MET A 539 1.39 15.53 19.24
C MET A 539 2.51 15.47 20.30
N GLY A 540 3.73 15.81 19.91
CA GLY A 540 4.89 15.81 20.83
C GLY A 540 4.70 16.78 21.98
N LEU A 541 4.24 17.99 21.72
CA LEU A 541 3.92 18.97 22.75
C LEU A 541 2.74 18.49 23.63
N GLY A 542 1.64 18.03 23.01
CA GLY A 542 0.47 17.55 23.73
C GLY A 542 0.79 16.38 24.67
N ILE A 543 1.34 15.31 24.13
CA ILE A 543 1.69 14.11 24.88
C ILE A 543 2.81 14.43 25.91
N GLY A 544 3.83 15.17 25.50
CA GLY A 544 4.99 15.50 26.36
C GLY A 544 4.57 16.26 27.62
N VAL A 545 3.77 17.30 27.47
CA VAL A 545 3.29 18.08 28.62
C VAL A 545 2.37 17.27 29.52
N VAL A 546 1.48 16.46 28.98
CA VAL A 546 0.59 15.57 29.75
C VAL A 546 1.41 14.54 30.54
N VAL A 547 2.32 13.83 29.89
CA VAL A 547 3.17 12.80 30.52
C VAL A 547 4.06 13.43 31.61
N LEU A 548 4.75 14.52 31.31
CA LEU A 548 5.58 15.23 32.29
C LEU A 548 4.74 15.70 33.48
N THR A 549 3.54 16.20 33.24
CA THR A 549 2.64 16.63 34.31
C THR A 549 2.29 15.45 35.22
N ILE A 550 1.96 14.29 34.66
CA ILE A 550 1.63 13.07 35.44
C ILE A 550 2.84 12.59 36.26
N LEU A 551 4.05 12.58 35.64
CA LEU A 551 5.27 12.13 36.30
C LEU A 551 5.70 13.07 37.43
N PHE A 552 5.60 14.40 37.24
CA PHE A 552 6.06 15.36 38.24
C PHE A 552 5.10 15.51 39.44
N TRP A 553 3.84 15.10 39.35
CA TRP A 553 2.90 15.21 40.48
C TRP A 553 3.28 14.35 41.67
N PRO A 554 3.54 13.04 41.54
CA PRO A 554 4.00 12.24 42.68
C PRO A 554 5.35 12.71 43.22
N VAL A 555 6.30 13.08 42.34
CA VAL A 555 7.58 13.63 42.73
C VAL A 555 7.39 14.90 43.58
N SER A 556 6.58 15.84 43.09
CA SER A 556 6.26 17.07 43.86
C SER A 556 5.54 16.79 45.16
N ALA A 557 4.72 15.76 45.25
CA ALA A 557 4.02 15.36 46.47
C ALA A 557 5.02 14.76 47.49
N ILE A 558 5.92 13.90 47.02
CA ILE A 558 7.00 13.29 47.86
C ILE A 558 7.94 14.38 48.40
N LEU A 559 8.40 15.28 47.53
CA LEU A 559 9.28 16.39 47.96
C LEU A 559 8.60 17.29 49.00
N ARG A 560 7.35 17.68 48.81
CA ARG A 560 6.59 18.45 49.80
C ARG A 560 6.46 17.71 51.12
N LYS A 561 6.20 16.40 51.12
CA LYS A 561 6.12 15.59 52.32
C LYS A 561 7.49 15.54 53.03
N HIS A 562 8.55 15.35 52.28
CA HIS A 562 9.92 15.29 52.82
C HIS A 562 10.33 16.60 53.48
N TYR A 563 10.07 17.74 52.82
CA TYR A 563 10.44 19.07 53.36
C TYR A 563 9.33 19.67 54.24
N LYS A 564 8.29 18.89 54.64
CA LYS A 564 7.15 19.32 55.46
C LYS A 564 6.48 20.61 54.97
N GLN A 565 6.46 20.81 53.63
CA GLN A 565 5.82 21.98 53.01
C GLN A 565 4.37 21.66 52.63
N SER A 566 3.46 22.59 52.89
CA SER A 566 2.06 22.49 52.46
C SER A 566 1.90 23.12 51.06
N LEU A 567 0.93 22.61 50.29
CA LEU A 567 0.55 23.22 49.03
C LEU A 567 -0.31 24.47 49.29
N MET A 568 0.31 25.64 49.24
CA MET A 568 -0.34 26.95 49.43
C MET A 568 -1.16 27.33 48.21
N LEU A 569 -2.35 26.75 48.05
CA LEU A 569 -3.34 27.10 47.05
C LEU A 569 -4.68 27.33 47.74
N ASP A 570 -5.46 28.30 47.26
CA ASP A 570 -6.80 28.49 47.69
C ASP A 570 -7.69 27.28 47.35
N PRO A 571 -8.88 27.12 47.94
CA PRO A 571 -9.76 25.98 47.70
C PRO A 571 -10.20 25.88 46.23
N ALA A 572 -10.42 27.01 45.54
CA ALA A 572 -10.83 27.03 44.13
C ALA A 572 -9.68 26.61 43.23
N ALA A 573 -8.47 27.12 43.41
CA ALA A 573 -7.28 26.72 42.68
C ALA A 573 -6.95 25.23 42.89
N ARG A 574 -7.15 24.71 44.09
CA ARG A 574 -6.97 23.28 44.41
C ARG A 574 -7.97 22.41 43.66
N LYS A 575 -9.25 22.86 43.53
CA LYS A 575 -10.32 22.19 42.75
C LYS A 575 -9.91 22.10 41.28
N TRP A 576 -9.53 23.22 40.64
CA TRP A 576 -9.15 23.24 39.22
C TRP A 576 -7.91 22.39 38.93
N ARG A 577 -6.91 22.43 39.80
CA ARG A 577 -5.77 21.55 39.72
C ARG A 577 -6.15 20.06 39.77
N ARG A 578 -7.17 19.68 40.55
CA ARG A 578 -7.67 18.29 40.60
C ARG A 578 -8.27 17.91 39.25
N TRP A 579 -9.11 18.77 38.68
CA TRP A 579 -9.70 18.53 37.36
C TRP A 579 -8.66 18.45 36.24
N ALA A 580 -7.68 19.30 36.23
CA ALA A 580 -6.56 19.22 35.28
C ALA A 580 -5.81 17.88 35.38
N LYS A 581 -5.64 17.33 36.59
CA LYS A 581 -5.07 15.99 36.79
C LYS A 581 -5.92 14.88 36.19
N ILE A 582 -7.23 14.95 36.45
CA ILE A 582 -8.17 13.96 35.93
C ILE A 582 -8.15 14.00 34.39
N ALA A 583 -8.14 15.18 33.79
CA ALA A 583 -8.01 15.34 32.33
C ALA A 583 -6.77 14.64 31.78
N CYS A 584 -5.59 14.93 32.36
CA CYS A 584 -4.33 14.28 31.95
C CYS A 584 -4.37 12.75 32.07
N ILE A 585 -5.00 12.23 33.13
CA ILE A 585 -5.14 10.76 33.30
C ILE A 585 -6.04 10.18 32.22
N ILE A 586 -7.14 10.85 31.87
CA ILE A 586 -8.04 10.42 30.80
C ILE A 586 -7.32 10.41 29.46
N ASP A 587 -6.58 11.47 29.14
CA ASP A 587 -5.78 11.56 27.90
C ASP A 587 -4.74 10.46 27.82
N LEU A 588 -4.06 10.13 28.94
CA LEU A 588 -3.10 9.02 28.99
C LEU A 588 -3.78 7.65 28.78
N ILE A 589 -4.95 7.44 29.41
CA ILE A 589 -5.73 6.19 29.22
C ILE A 589 -6.15 6.06 27.75
N TYR A 590 -6.61 7.15 27.13
CA TYR A 590 -6.90 7.16 25.70
C TYR A 590 -5.70 6.78 24.86
N LEU A 591 -4.56 7.44 25.09
CA LEU A 591 -3.33 7.18 24.32
C LEU A 591 -2.88 5.73 24.43
N LEU A 592 -2.86 5.16 25.63
CA LEU A 592 -2.47 3.76 25.83
C LEU A 592 -3.47 2.79 25.21
N GLY A 593 -4.77 3.09 25.31
CA GLY A 593 -5.83 2.32 24.69
C GLY A 593 -5.75 2.40 23.16
N PHE A 594 -5.45 3.57 22.60
CA PHE A 594 -5.28 3.75 21.16
C PHE A 594 -4.05 2.98 20.65
N LEU A 595 -2.90 3.06 21.30
CA LEU A 595 -1.72 2.29 20.94
C LEU A 595 -1.98 0.79 20.95
N TRP A 596 -2.70 0.30 21.97
CA TRP A 596 -3.10 -1.10 22.03
C TRP A 596 -4.05 -1.48 20.88
N ALA A 597 -5.12 -0.71 20.63
CA ALA A 597 -6.05 -0.95 19.53
C ALA A 597 -5.35 -0.91 18.18
N PHE A 598 -4.41 0.03 17.99
CA PHE A 598 -3.64 0.15 16.76
C PHE A 598 -2.74 -1.06 16.49
N THR A 599 -2.15 -1.67 17.55
CA THR A 599 -1.37 -2.92 17.37
C THR A 599 -2.25 -4.10 16.93
N LEU A 600 -3.49 -4.16 17.37
CA LEU A 600 -4.46 -5.18 16.93
C LEU A 600 -4.92 -4.94 15.49
N LEU A 601 -5.20 -3.68 15.13
CA LEU A 601 -5.53 -3.29 13.76
C LEU A 601 -4.44 -3.66 12.76
N GLN A 602 -3.17 -3.47 13.11
CA GLN A 602 -2.04 -3.82 12.27
C GLN A 602 -1.89 -5.33 12.03
N LYS A 603 -2.38 -6.14 12.95
CA LYS A 603 -2.39 -7.60 12.82
C LYS A 603 -3.67 -8.13 12.17
N LEU A 604 -4.56 -7.23 11.73
CA LEU A 604 -5.90 -7.55 11.24
C LEU A 604 -6.75 -8.38 12.24
N GLU A 605 -6.38 -8.32 13.53
CA GLU A 605 -7.04 -9.04 14.62
C GLU A 605 -8.25 -8.29 15.20
N LEU A 606 -8.46 -7.04 14.78
CA LEU A 606 -9.56 -6.19 15.25
C LEU A 606 -10.63 -6.07 14.16
N GLY A 607 -11.44 -7.10 14.00
CA GLY A 607 -12.62 -7.09 13.13
C GLY A 607 -13.86 -6.52 13.85
N SER A 608 -15.04 -6.77 13.30
CA SER A 608 -16.33 -6.31 13.84
C SER A 608 -16.55 -6.66 15.32
N GLY A 609 -15.94 -7.71 15.84
CA GLY A 609 -15.92 -8.05 17.27
C GLY A 609 -15.21 -7.03 18.17
N GLY A 610 -14.40 -6.12 17.60
CA GLY A 610 -13.68 -5.05 18.29
C GLY A 610 -14.43 -3.73 18.42
N ASP A 611 -15.55 -3.57 17.74
CA ASP A 611 -16.28 -2.29 17.59
C ASP A 611 -16.63 -1.65 18.92
N PHE A 612 -17.13 -2.43 19.89
CA PHE A 612 -17.45 -1.91 21.23
C PHE A 612 -16.22 -1.31 21.92
N LYS A 613 -15.05 -1.93 21.79
CA LYS A 613 -13.79 -1.46 22.42
C LYS A 613 -13.33 -0.15 21.78
N LEU A 614 -13.47 -0.02 20.46
CA LEU A 614 -13.15 1.21 19.75
C LEU A 614 -14.11 2.34 20.10
N HIS A 615 -15.41 2.08 20.18
CA HIS A 615 -16.40 3.07 20.64
C HIS A 615 -16.14 3.53 22.08
N LEU A 616 -15.83 2.60 22.98
CA LEU A 616 -15.43 2.95 24.34
C LEU A 616 -14.21 3.88 24.36
N LEU A 617 -13.21 3.58 23.53
CA LEU A 617 -12.02 4.41 23.39
C LEU A 617 -12.37 5.82 22.87
N GLN A 618 -13.26 5.93 21.87
CA GLN A 618 -13.73 7.22 21.36
C GLN A 618 -14.46 8.04 22.42
N VAL A 619 -15.29 7.40 23.25
CA VAL A 619 -15.95 8.07 24.41
C VAL A 619 -14.90 8.60 25.39
N ILE A 620 -13.85 7.82 25.70
CA ILE A 620 -12.74 8.27 26.56
C ILE A 620 -12.03 9.49 25.92
N GLY A 621 -11.80 9.49 24.62
CA GLY A 621 -11.20 10.63 23.90
C GLY A 621 -12.07 11.89 23.96
N VAL A 622 -13.39 11.76 23.83
CA VAL A 622 -14.33 12.90 24.01
C VAL A 622 -14.25 13.45 25.44
N LEU A 623 -14.20 12.57 26.45
CA LEU A 623 -14.04 12.98 27.85
C LEU A 623 -12.69 13.69 28.07
N GLY A 624 -11.61 13.25 27.40
CA GLY A 624 -10.33 13.94 27.37
C GLY A 624 -10.44 15.36 26.80
N GLY A 625 -11.17 15.52 25.69
CA GLY A 625 -11.46 16.85 25.12
C GLY A 625 -12.21 17.78 26.05
N VAL A 626 -13.26 17.28 26.74
CA VAL A 626 -13.94 18.02 27.81
C VAL A 626 -12.97 18.38 28.93
N GLY A 627 -12.09 17.45 29.31
CA GLY A 627 -11.01 17.68 30.26
C GLY A 627 -10.06 18.80 29.81
N GLY A 628 -9.74 18.87 28.51
CA GLY A 628 -8.94 19.95 27.93
C GLY A 628 -9.55 21.35 28.16
N LEU A 629 -10.87 21.49 28.03
CA LEU A 629 -11.54 22.76 28.37
C LEU A 629 -11.36 23.14 29.87
N LEU A 630 -11.35 22.15 30.75
CA LEU A 630 -11.10 22.39 32.20
C LEU A 630 -9.66 22.82 32.45
N THR A 631 -8.69 22.37 31.64
CA THR A 631 -7.28 22.84 31.74
C THR A 631 -7.14 24.30 31.31
N ILE A 632 -7.93 24.78 30.34
CA ILE A 632 -7.98 26.21 29.96
C ILE A 632 -8.43 27.05 31.16
N ILE A 633 -9.53 26.65 31.82
CA ILE A 633 -10.04 27.34 33.00
C ILE A 633 -8.99 27.35 34.12
N CYS A 634 -8.31 26.21 34.32
CA CYS A 634 -7.20 26.12 35.30
C CYS A 634 -6.08 27.12 34.96
N ALA A 635 -5.67 27.21 33.69
CA ALA A 635 -4.65 28.16 33.24
C ALA A 635 -5.11 29.63 33.47
N MET A 636 -6.30 29.98 33.05
CA MET A 636 -6.85 31.33 33.24
C MET A 636 -6.90 31.73 34.73
N LYS A 637 -7.42 30.86 35.59
CA LYS A 637 -7.48 31.07 37.04
C LYS A 637 -6.09 31.18 37.66
N SER A 638 -5.10 30.47 37.16
CA SER A 638 -3.73 30.58 37.66
C SER A 638 -3.10 31.96 37.37
N TRP A 639 -3.44 32.60 36.25
CA TRP A 639 -2.98 33.95 35.93
C TRP A 639 -3.67 35.06 36.72
N THR A 640 -4.92 34.87 37.13
CA THR A 640 -5.65 35.84 37.99
C THR A 640 -5.23 35.76 39.46
N ASP A 641 -4.58 34.70 39.90
CA ASP A 641 -4.09 34.53 41.27
C ASP A 641 -2.66 35.07 41.40
N SER A 642 -2.51 36.23 42.08
CA SER A 642 -1.22 36.88 42.28
C SER A 642 -0.26 36.09 43.21
N THR A 643 -0.77 35.14 43.98
CA THR A 643 0.02 34.36 44.94
C THR A 643 0.77 33.19 44.32
N GLN A 644 0.36 32.82 43.09
CA GLN A 644 0.97 31.68 42.42
C GLN A 644 2.28 32.07 41.72
N TRP A 645 3.24 31.14 41.81
CA TRP A 645 4.53 31.27 41.16
C TRP A 645 4.40 31.30 39.63
N VAL A 646 5.16 32.15 38.96
CA VAL A 646 5.08 32.36 37.51
C VAL A 646 5.24 31.07 36.69
N TRP A 647 6.16 30.19 37.05
CA TRP A 647 6.39 28.92 36.39
C TRP A 647 5.19 27.94 36.50
N TYR A 648 4.40 28.04 37.58
CA TYR A 648 3.17 27.28 37.69
C TYR A 648 2.10 27.80 36.73
N LYS A 649 2.03 29.10 36.52
CA LYS A 649 1.13 29.75 35.55
C LYS A 649 1.51 29.36 34.12
N VAL A 650 2.80 29.45 33.78
CA VAL A 650 3.35 29.02 32.48
C VAL A 650 3.07 27.55 32.23
N TRP A 651 3.31 26.68 33.25
CA TRP A 651 3.06 25.24 33.09
C TRP A 651 1.57 24.92 32.84
N ASN A 652 0.63 25.55 33.56
CA ASN A 652 -0.79 25.40 33.32
C ASN A 652 -1.21 25.87 31.91
N THR A 653 -0.56 26.91 31.42
CA THR A 653 -0.81 27.40 30.03
C THR A 653 -0.30 26.39 29.00
N LEU A 654 0.93 25.87 29.19
CA LEU A 654 1.48 24.81 28.32
C LEU A 654 0.59 23.55 28.36
N LEU A 655 0.10 23.18 29.54
CA LEU A 655 -0.81 22.05 29.68
C LEU A 655 -2.12 22.26 28.93
N ALA A 656 -2.71 23.46 29.04
CA ALA A 656 -3.94 23.79 28.31
C ALA A 656 -3.71 23.75 26.80
N VAL A 657 -2.62 24.36 26.30
CA VAL A 657 -2.24 24.30 24.88
C VAL A 657 -2.01 22.87 24.42
N GLY A 658 -1.31 22.05 25.23
CA GLY A 658 -1.05 20.66 24.92
C GLY A 658 -2.30 19.80 24.82
N CYS A 659 -3.21 19.90 25.83
CA CYS A 659 -4.49 19.15 25.83
C CYS A 659 -5.40 19.60 24.66
N VAL A 660 -5.46 20.90 24.34
CA VAL A 660 -6.24 21.42 23.22
C VAL A 660 -5.65 20.96 21.89
N GLY A 661 -4.32 21.02 21.74
CA GLY A 661 -3.63 20.52 20.55
C GLY A 661 -3.85 19.02 20.36
N PHE A 662 -3.77 18.24 21.44
CA PHE A 662 -4.06 16.81 21.38
C PHE A 662 -5.52 16.52 20.97
N PHE A 663 -6.48 17.21 21.58
CA PHE A 663 -7.88 17.06 21.20
C PHE A 663 -8.15 17.49 19.74
N TRP A 664 -7.56 18.62 19.30
CA TRP A 664 -7.61 19.03 17.91
C TRP A 664 -7.10 17.91 16.98
N PHE A 665 -5.97 17.29 17.31
CA PHE A 665 -5.42 16.18 16.53
C PHE A 665 -6.41 15.01 16.44
N LEU A 666 -7.06 14.63 17.55
CA LEU A 666 -8.03 13.54 17.55
C LEU A 666 -9.25 13.84 16.65
N VAL A 667 -9.70 15.07 16.63
CA VAL A 667 -10.83 15.52 15.79
C VAL A 667 -10.40 15.61 14.32
N HIS A 668 -9.25 16.24 14.04
CA HIS A 668 -8.76 16.46 12.68
C HIS A 668 -8.50 15.14 11.95
N TRP A 669 -7.98 14.15 12.64
CA TRP A 669 -7.67 12.83 12.09
C TRP A 669 -8.79 11.79 12.32
N HIS A 670 -10.01 12.24 12.52
CA HIS A 670 -11.23 11.41 12.60
C HIS A 670 -11.22 10.31 13.67
N LEU A 671 -10.34 10.40 14.68
CA LEU A 671 -10.22 9.42 15.74
C LEU A 671 -11.46 9.39 16.68
N LEU A 672 -12.29 10.44 16.62
CA LEU A 672 -13.50 10.60 17.44
C LEU A 672 -14.80 10.67 16.63
N ASN A 673 -14.81 10.26 15.37
CA ASN A 673 -15.98 10.41 14.50
C ASN A 673 -17.05 9.32 14.68
N PHE A 674 -16.82 8.32 15.53
CA PHE A 674 -17.68 7.17 15.78
C PHE A 674 -18.04 6.33 14.54
N SER A 675 -17.42 6.58 13.41
CA SER A 675 -17.52 5.72 12.24
C SER A 675 -16.46 4.63 12.33
N LEU A 676 -16.89 3.37 12.26
CA LEU A 676 -16.01 2.20 12.27
C LEU A 676 -15.95 1.51 10.89
N ASN A 677 -16.29 2.20 9.83
CA ASN A 677 -16.00 1.77 8.46
C ASN A 677 -14.56 2.19 8.11
N TYR A 678 -13.59 1.33 8.43
CA TYR A 678 -12.17 1.56 8.19
C TYR A 678 -11.52 0.48 7.34
#